data_eca77a66f615aa83b4b91e01cba9e526
#
_entry.id   eca77a66f615aa83b4b91e01cba9e526
#
_cell.length_a   1.000
_cell.length_b   1.000
_cell.length_c   1.000
_cell.angle_alpha   90.00
_cell.angle_beta   90.00
_cell.angle_gamma   90.00
#
_symmetry.space_group_name_H-M   'P 1'
#
loop_
_entity.id
_entity.type
_entity.pdbx_description
1 polymer ?
#
loop_
_entity_poly.entity_id
_entity_poly.type
_entity_poly.pdbx_seq_one_letter_code
_entity_poly.pdbx_strand_id
1 'polypeptide(L)'
;MSNVGLVAVSHSAPLAAAARDLALDMGRDAVIVAAGGVDGEFGTSAELIAAAIEEADCGAGVVVLVDLGSAVMSTEMALEFVDPELAERTVVVPAPLVEGLVVAAVAASAGMERAEVAREAMGALAAKQSDIPYEAASGTADAPGGEALRPADGEPDTREWLARRYRVDDPAGLHARPAGALVSAVAPFAAEVQVSHVASGRGPVLARSMTQLISLGVQENDEILVQATGPDAQAALDAVEKLAQRGWLADGEPKPESTIPAHMRQARSGMEIAVGPALVWRVEPHKEARLTAENQMEAYVAACETVRSYLSSLGDDPILTLQVGLLDDPLYASRISAGIEDGKAAELAVRGATEATVADFESLPTEYLRSRSEDVKALGDLLVQALQGIPLGGLATAILEFGTNPIVVLDSLTPALASEIDANQVVGILTATGSPTGHGALIASAKGIPVITGKDIAREVRQGQEIALEPHSGMVTVEPTRAQLSELLRASKEQARLDEIARAHAHEPAMFAGRQIFVRANVAMPDDAVLGAKNGADGSGLVRTEVLFADWDHAPTIEDQAEVFTQIAQALGVDQPITIRTWDVGADKPVSFFESPHEDNPFLGVRGIRLMRRFPQALIDQFRAIIRVAQHAYVRVMIPMVTTVSEITWARELFNTAVEAEGRPERLPQFGMMLETPAAMLNVKAFDEKVDFFSVGTNDLIQYMAAADRGNADVATVSEEIIPLIVNLIADTARVLESPLGICGDLASSEEHVAQLMRAGVASLSVRPGLVPRIKQAIRNIS
;
A
#
# COMPACT_ATOMS: atom_id res chain seq x y z
N MET A 1 -38.00 -16.39 -26.08
CA MET A 1 -38.04 -17.50 -25.12
C MET A 1 -38.15 -16.86 -23.75
N SER A 2 -39.07 -17.33 -22.91
CA SER A 2 -39.20 -16.81 -21.54
C SER A 2 -37.97 -17.28 -20.72
N ASN A 3 -37.15 -16.36 -20.24
CA ASN A 3 -35.99 -16.69 -19.40
C ASN A 3 -36.44 -16.84 -17.93
N VAL A 4 -35.69 -17.60 -17.15
CA VAL A 4 -35.87 -17.68 -15.70
C VAL A 4 -35.37 -16.40 -15.07
N GLY A 5 -36.20 -15.77 -14.22
CA GLY A 5 -35.81 -14.59 -13.45
C GLY A 5 -35.02 -14.95 -12.18
N LEU A 6 -34.13 -14.07 -11.76
CA LEU A 6 -33.33 -14.25 -10.56
C LEU A 6 -33.55 -13.08 -9.60
N VAL A 7 -33.62 -13.35 -8.31
CA VAL A 7 -33.69 -12.33 -7.28
C VAL A 7 -32.56 -12.54 -6.27
N ALA A 8 -31.78 -11.49 -6.06
CA ALA A 8 -30.74 -11.46 -5.03
C ALA A 8 -31.28 -10.72 -3.81
N VAL A 9 -31.49 -11.42 -2.70
CA VAL A 9 -31.98 -10.87 -1.44
C VAL A 9 -30.84 -10.74 -0.44
N SER A 10 -30.64 -9.54 0.08
CA SER A 10 -29.61 -9.29 1.10
C SER A 10 -30.08 -8.28 2.14
N HIS A 11 -29.56 -8.35 3.35
CA HIS A 11 -29.75 -7.30 4.37
C HIS A 11 -29.14 -5.96 3.95
N SER A 12 -28.23 -5.96 2.97
CA SER A 12 -27.55 -4.77 2.46
C SER A 12 -27.96 -4.50 1.02
N ALA A 13 -28.59 -3.34 0.76
CA ALA A 13 -28.92 -2.92 -0.60
C ALA A 13 -27.67 -2.83 -1.52
N PRO A 14 -26.52 -2.27 -1.08
CA PRO A 14 -25.29 -2.29 -1.86
C PRO A 14 -24.79 -3.70 -2.16
N LEU A 15 -24.87 -4.65 -1.21
CA LEU A 15 -24.45 -6.03 -1.44
C LEU A 15 -25.33 -6.75 -2.47
N ALA A 16 -26.65 -6.63 -2.37
CA ALA A 16 -27.56 -7.19 -3.34
C ALA A 16 -27.31 -6.62 -4.75
N ALA A 17 -27.08 -5.32 -4.84
CA ALA A 17 -26.79 -4.65 -6.12
C ALA A 17 -25.43 -5.08 -6.70
N ALA A 18 -24.40 -5.17 -5.88
CA ALA A 18 -23.06 -5.59 -6.32
C ALA A 18 -23.05 -7.06 -6.78
N ALA A 19 -23.75 -7.96 -6.05
CA ALA A 19 -23.91 -9.36 -6.45
C ALA A 19 -24.63 -9.48 -7.79
N ARG A 20 -25.71 -8.72 -7.99
CA ARG A 20 -26.44 -8.63 -9.27
C ARG A 20 -25.50 -8.18 -10.40
N ASP A 21 -24.77 -7.07 -10.18
CA ASP A 21 -23.95 -6.47 -11.22
C ASP A 21 -22.81 -7.41 -11.63
N LEU A 22 -22.19 -8.11 -10.67
CA LEU A 22 -21.20 -9.17 -10.93
C LEU A 22 -21.80 -10.33 -11.73
N ALA A 23 -22.99 -10.78 -11.37
CA ALA A 23 -23.67 -11.89 -12.06
C ALA A 23 -24.07 -11.50 -13.49
N LEU A 24 -24.48 -10.25 -13.73
CA LEU A 24 -24.80 -9.71 -15.05
C LEU A 24 -23.57 -9.58 -15.96
N ASP A 25 -22.38 -9.37 -15.41
CA ASP A 25 -21.15 -9.35 -16.23
C ASP A 25 -20.83 -10.73 -16.81
N MET A 26 -21.21 -11.80 -16.10
CA MET A 26 -21.01 -13.19 -16.52
C MET A 26 -22.18 -13.75 -17.33
N GLY A 27 -23.42 -13.42 -16.93
CA GLY A 27 -24.66 -13.85 -17.60
C GLY A 27 -25.44 -12.65 -18.15
N ARG A 28 -24.96 -12.05 -19.23
CA ARG A 28 -25.45 -10.75 -19.77
C ARG A 28 -26.92 -10.68 -20.17
N ASP A 29 -27.50 -11.82 -20.51
CA ASP A 29 -28.89 -11.93 -20.94
C ASP A 29 -29.83 -12.37 -19.79
N ALA A 30 -29.34 -12.52 -18.56
CA ALA A 30 -30.13 -12.87 -17.40
C ALA A 30 -30.95 -11.68 -16.90
N VAL A 31 -32.15 -11.97 -16.41
CA VAL A 31 -32.95 -10.97 -15.69
C VAL A 31 -32.71 -11.14 -14.20
N ILE A 32 -32.07 -10.17 -13.58
CA ILE A 32 -31.70 -10.22 -12.16
C ILE A 32 -32.16 -8.97 -11.46
N VAL A 33 -32.95 -9.11 -10.40
CA VAL A 33 -33.44 -8.02 -9.56
C VAL A 33 -32.79 -8.13 -8.18
N ALA A 34 -32.31 -7.02 -7.65
CA ALA A 34 -31.72 -6.94 -6.32
C ALA A 34 -32.72 -6.37 -5.31
N ALA A 35 -32.91 -7.08 -4.19
CA ALA A 35 -33.77 -6.66 -3.09
C ALA A 35 -32.98 -6.66 -1.77
N GLY A 36 -32.82 -5.48 -1.13
CA GLY A 36 -32.10 -5.42 0.13
C GLY A 36 -32.11 -4.05 0.76
N GLY A 37 -31.80 -4.01 2.05
CA GLY A 37 -31.90 -2.81 2.87
C GLY A 37 -33.35 -2.38 3.14
N VAL A 38 -33.54 -1.58 4.19
CA VAL A 38 -34.83 -0.95 4.54
C VAL A 38 -34.51 0.50 4.90
N ASP A 39 -35.09 1.46 4.19
CA ASP A 39 -34.92 2.91 4.43
C ASP A 39 -33.47 3.40 4.48
N GLY A 40 -32.55 2.70 3.76
CA GLY A 40 -31.12 3.02 3.72
C GLY A 40 -30.29 2.35 4.81
N GLU A 41 -30.90 1.58 5.68
CA GLU A 41 -30.27 0.80 6.75
C GLU A 41 -30.20 -0.70 6.38
N PHE A 42 -29.47 -1.49 7.18
CA PHE A 42 -29.45 -2.94 7.04
C PHE A 42 -30.80 -3.56 7.43
N GLY A 43 -31.33 -4.43 6.59
CA GLY A 43 -32.57 -5.15 6.83
C GLY A 43 -33.16 -5.76 5.57
N THR A 44 -34.24 -6.53 5.73
CA THR A 44 -35.00 -7.10 4.61
C THR A 44 -36.49 -6.76 4.78
N SER A 45 -37.16 -6.39 3.68
CA SER A 45 -38.59 -6.13 3.63
C SER A 45 -39.28 -7.13 2.73
N ALA A 46 -40.30 -7.80 3.25
CA ALA A 46 -41.11 -8.72 2.46
C ALA A 46 -41.80 -8.01 1.28
N GLU A 47 -42.18 -6.76 1.43
CA GLU A 47 -42.82 -5.95 0.36
C GLU A 47 -41.83 -5.66 -0.78
N LEU A 48 -40.57 -5.30 -0.45
CA LEU A 48 -39.52 -5.07 -1.44
C LEU A 48 -39.14 -6.37 -2.17
N ILE A 49 -39.08 -7.50 -1.44
CA ILE A 49 -38.79 -8.80 -2.02
C ILE A 49 -39.91 -9.26 -2.94
N ALA A 50 -41.18 -9.08 -2.54
CA ALA A 50 -42.34 -9.39 -3.38
C ALA A 50 -42.33 -8.59 -4.69
N ALA A 51 -42.08 -7.30 -4.63
CA ALA A 51 -41.94 -6.45 -5.81
C ALA A 51 -40.78 -6.92 -6.73
N ALA A 52 -39.65 -7.34 -6.14
CA ALA A 52 -38.52 -7.84 -6.90
C ALA A 52 -38.81 -9.19 -7.58
N ILE A 53 -39.60 -10.07 -6.94
CA ILE A 53 -40.05 -11.34 -7.54
C ILE A 53 -40.99 -11.06 -8.72
N GLU A 54 -41.91 -10.13 -8.59
CA GLU A 54 -42.80 -9.73 -9.67
C GLU A 54 -42.04 -9.10 -10.84
N GLU A 55 -41.06 -8.25 -10.56
CA GLU A 55 -40.22 -7.61 -11.57
C GLU A 55 -39.33 -8.61 -12.32
N ALA A 56 -38.82 -9.63 -11.63
CA ALA A 56 -37.95 -10.64 -12.21
C ALA A 56 -38.70 -11.67 -13.07
N ASP A 57 -40.00 -11.83 -12.87
CA ASP A 57 -40.77 -12.87 -13.60
C ASP A 57 -40.92 -12.58 -15.09
N CYS A 58 -40.28 -13.39 -15.90
CA CYS A 58 -40.40 -13.38 -17.36
C CYS A 58 -41.27 -14.52 -17.91
N GLY A 59 -42.05 -15.19 -17.06
CA GLY A 59 -42.97 -16.26 -17.42
C GLY A 59 -42.41 -17.68 -17.30
N ALA A 60 -41.08 -17.86 -17.08
CA ALA A 60 -40.46 -19.16 -16.81
C ALA A 60 -40.29 -19.44 -15.30
N GLY A 61 -40.73 -18.52 -14.45
CA GLY A 61 -40.59 -18.56 -13.00
C GLY A 61 -39.31 -17.89 -12.48
N VAL A 62 -39.19 -17.84 -11.16
CA VAL A 62 -38.12 -17.07 -10.45
C VAL A 62 -37.32 -17.97 -9.53
N VAL A 63 -36.03 -17.78 -9.46
CA VAL A 63 -35.10 -18.36 -8.47
C VAL A 63 -34.61 -17.25 -7.55
N VAL A 64 -34.82 -17.40 -6.23
CA VAL A 64 -34.44 -16.44 -5.22
C VAL A 64 -33.25 -16.97 -4.43
N LEU A 65 -32.19 -16.16 -4.33
CA LEU A 65 -31.03 -16.42 -3.50
C LEU A 65 -30.99 -15.41 -2.35
N VAL A 66 -30.65 -15.87 -1.16
CA VAL A 66 -30.67 -15.07 0.08
C VAL A 66 -29.33 -15.13 0.79
N ASP A 67 -28.97 -14.08 1.55
CA ASP A 67 -27.71 -14.00 2.29
C ASP A 67 -27.76 -14.72 3.66
N LEU A 68 -28.63 -14.30 4.56
CA LEU A 68 -28.70 -14.79 5.94
C LEU A 68 -30.09 -15.38 6.26
N GLY A 69 -30.17 -16.16 7.34
CA GLY A 69 -31.39 -16.90 7.69
C GLY A 69 -32.63 -16.03 7.87
N SER A 70 -32.51 -14.77 8.35
CA SER A 70 -33.66 -13.84 8.45
C SER A 70 -34.17 -13.37 7.08
N ALA A 71 -33.34 -13.33 6.04
CA ALA A 71 -33.77 -13.05 4.69
C ALA A 71 -34.65 -14.20 4.11
N VAL A 72 -34.43 -15.44 4.54
CA VAL A 72 -35.31 -16.57 4.21
C VAL A 72 -36.73 -16.30 4.72
N MET A 73 -36.87 -15.94 6.00
CA MET A 73 -38.18 -15.63 6.62
C MET A 73 -38.89 -14.45 5.92
N SER A 74 -38.15 -13.39 5.59
CA SER A 74 -38.72 -12.28 4.83
C SER A 74 -39.12 -12.66 3.41
N THR A 75 -38.39 -13.59 2.77
CA THR A 75 -38.74 -14.10 1.44
C THR A 75 -39.95 -15.03 1.50
N GLU A 76 -40.04 -15.91 2.50
CA GLU A 76 -41.23 -16.73 2.72
C GLU A 76 -42.48 -15.88 2.93
N MET A 77 -42.37 -14.81 3.72
CA MET A 77 -43.46 -13.82 3.90
C MET A 77 -43.74 -13.09 2.59
N ALA A 78 -42.76 -12.77 1.78
CA ALA A 78 -42.94 -12.12 0.48
C ALA A 78 -43.76 -12.98 -0.49
N LEU A 79 -43.61 -14.29 -0.45
CA LEU A 79 -44.37 -15.23 -1.28
C LEU A 79 -45.88 -15.24 -0.95
N GLU A 80 -46.28 -14.75 0.24
CA GLU A 80 -47.67 -14.59 0.59
C GLU A 80 -48.29 -13.30 -0.04
N PHE A 81 -47.45 -12.36 -0.50
CA PHE A 81 -47.88 -11.10 -1.09
C PHE A 81 -47.92 -11.11 -2.62
N VAL A 82 -47.27 -12.06 -3.28
CA VAL A 82 -47.28 -12.20 -4.75
C VAL A 82 -48.45 -13.05 -5.20
N ASP A 83 -48.79 -12.95 -6.51
CA ASP A 83 -49.81 -13.79 -7.12
C ASP A 83 -49.58 -15.29 -6.85
N PRO A 84 -50.59 -16.08 -6.44
CA PRO A 84 -50.43 -17.49 -6.12
C PRO A 84 -49.79 -18.33 -7.25
N GLU A 85 -50.09 -18.03 -8.52
CA GLU A 85 -49.48 -18.73 -9.66
C GLU A 85 -47.99 -18.38 -9.80
N LEU A 86 -47.59 -17.15 -9.43
CA LEU A 86 -46.20 -16.75 -9.41
C LEU A 86 -45.46 -17.37 -8.20
N ALA A 87 -46.09 -17.40 -7.02
CA ALA A 87 -45.54 -18.05 -5.85
C ALA A 87 -45.22 -19.55 -6.11
N GLU A 88 -46.11 -20.30 -6.79
CA GLU A 88 -45.88 -21.70 -7.17
C GLU A 88 -44.71 -21.87 -8.14
N ARG A 89 -44.42 -20.86 -8.97
CA ARG A 89 -43.27 -20.87 -9.90
C ARG A 89 -42.07 -20.13 -9.36
N THR A 90 -42.03 -19.69 -8.11
CA THR A 90 -40.88 -19.13 -7.43
C THR A 90 -40.24 -20.19 -6.54
N VAL A 91 -38.92 -20.27 -6.52
CA VAL A 91 -38.17 -21.17 -5.67
C VAL A 91 -37.07 -20.45 -4.95
N VAL A 92 -37.03 -20.57 -3.60
CA VAL A 92 -35.93 -20.08 -2.76
C VAL A 92 -34.91 -21.20 -2.62
N VAL A 93 -33.64 -20.91 -2.90
CA VAL A 93 -32.59 -21.93 -2.92
C VAL A 93 -31.55 -21.68 -1.83
N PRO A 94 -31.06 -22.73 -1.14
CA PRO A 94 -29.99 -22.64 -0.15
C PRO A 94 -28.62 -22.62 -0.87
N ALA A 95 -28.41 -21.64 -1.74
CA ALA A 95 -27.17 -21.45 -2.49
C ALA A 95 -26.38 -20.25 -1.91
N PRO A 96 -25.04 -20.24 -2.01
CA PRO A 96 -24.27 -19.07 -1.64
C PRO A 96 -24.68 -17.89 -2.52
N LEU A 97 -24.95 -16.73 -1.90
CA LEU A 97 -25.58 -15.59 -2.59
C LEU A 97 -24.79 -15.14 -3.82
N VAL A 98 -23.49 -14.92 -3.69
CA VAL A 98 -22.66 -14.35 -4.77
C VAL A 98 -22.35 -15.41 -5.83
N GLU A 99 -21.69 -16.51 -5.44
CA GLU A 99 -21.28 -17.57 -6.35
C GLU A 99 -22.48 -18.27 -6.98
N GLY A 100 -23.52 -18.52 -6.18
CA GLY A 100 -24.76 -19.11 -6.64
C GLY A 100 -25.47 -18.22 -7.67
N LEU A 101 -25.52 -16.91 -7.44
CA LEU A 101 -26.13 -15.96 -8.36
C LEU A 101 -25.38 -15.88 -9.69
N VAL A 102 -24.04 -15.88 -9.66
CA VAL A 102 -23.22 -15.89 -10.88
C VAL A 102 -23.48 -17.13 -11.71
N VAL A 103 -23.48 -18.31 -11.09
CA VAL A 103 -23.74 -19.57 -11.79
C VAL A 103 -25.19 -19.63 -12.31
N ALA A 104 -26.16 -19.19 -11.50
CA ALA A 104 -27.56 -19.07 -11.90
C ALA A 104 -27.76 -18.15 -13.10
N ALA A 105 -27.05 -17.00 -13.14
CA ALA A 105 -27.13 -16.04 -14.24
C ALA A 105 -26.62 -16.64 -15.56
N VAL A 106 -25.52 -17.38 -15.52
CA VAL A 106 -24.98 -18.09 -16.69
C VAL A 106 -25.97 -19.16 -17.17
N ALA A 107 -26.52 -19.95 -16.25
CA ALA A 107 -27.50 -20.99 -16.56
C ALA A 107 -28.82 -20.41 -17.14
N ALA A 108 -29.34 -19.35 -16.57
CA ALA A 108 -30.52 -18.64 -17.04
C ALA A 108 -30.28 -18.01 -18.43
N SER A 109 -29.10 -17.39 -18.67
CA SER A 109 -28.70 -16.83 -19.96
C SER A 109 -28.57 -17.95 -21.05
N ALA A 110 -28.20 -19.16 -20.64
CA ALA A 110 -28.16 -20.34 -21.54
C ALA A 110 -29.54 -20.90 -21.84
N GLY A 111 -30.63 -20.36 -21.25
CA GLY A 111 -31.99 -20.78 -21.47
C GLY A 111 -32.36 -22.09 -20.74
N MET A 112 -31.70 -22.40 -19.64
CA MET A 112 -32.02 -23.59 -18.83
C MET A 112 -33.35 -23.43 -18.10
N GLU A 113 -33.99 -24.57 -17.78
CA GLU A 113 -35.22 -24.56 -17.01
C GLU A 113 -34.97 -24.16 -15.52
N ARG A 114 -35.98 -23.59 -14.85
CA ARG A 114 -35.91 -23.15 -13.47
C ARG A 114 -35.28 -24.15 -12.49
N ALA A 115 -35.70 -25.44 -12.62
CA ALA A 115 -35.16 -26.48 -11.74
C ALA A 115 -33.67 -26.77 -11.99
N GLU A 116 -33.20 -26.55 -13.21
CA GLU A 116 -31.76 -26.67 -13.54
C GLU A 116 -31.00 -25.46 -13.07
N VAL A 117 -31.50 -24.25 -13.30
CA VAL A 117 -30.91 -22.99 -12.76
C VAL A 117 -30.75 -23.06 -11.24
N ALA A 118 -31.80 -23.52 -10.53
CA ALA A 118 -31.76 -23.72 -9.08
C ALA A 118 -30.71 -24.76 -8.66
N ARG A 119 -30.56 -25.84 -9.39
CA ARG A 119 -29.57 -26.89 -9.11
C ARG A 119 -28.15 -26.41 -9.36
N GLU A 120 -27.92 -25.68 -10.43
CA GLU A 120 -26.62 -25.06 -10.73
C GLU A 120 -26.23 -24.07 -9.67
N ALA A 121 -27.15 -23.18 -9.20
CA ALA A 121 -26.91 -22.26 -8.10
C ALA A 121 -26.49 -22.99 -6.82
N MET A 122 -27.18 -24.07 -6.45
CA MET A 122 -26.85 -24.88 -5.28
C MET A 122 -25.51 -25.62 -5.44
N GLY A 123 -25.15 -25.97 -6.66
CA GLY A 123 -23.89 -26.63 -7.00
C GLY A 123 -22.67 -25.71 -6.93
N ALA A 124 -22.86 -24.39 -6.90
CA ALA A 124 -21.77 -23.41 -6.88
C ALA A 124 -20.81 -23.61 -5.70
N LEU A 125 -21.30 -24.04 -4.54
CA LEU A 125 -20.48 -24.36 -3.39
C LEU A 125 -19.63 -25.62 -3.59
N ALA A 126 -20.15 -26.63 -4.31
CA ALA A 126 -19.41 -27.85 -4.61
C ALA A 126 -18.22 -27.58 -5.57
N ALA A 127 -18.39 -26.69 -6.54
CA ALA A 127 -17.31 -26.24 -7.40
C ALA A 127 -16.23 -25.52 -6.57
N LYS A 128 -16.63 -24.63 -5.68
CA LYS A 128 -15.72 -23.92 -4.76
C LYS A 128 -15.03 -24.88 -3.78
N GLN A 129 -15.70 -25.95 -3.34
CA GLN A 129 -15.11 -26.99 -2.47
C GLN A 129 -14.15 -27.91 -3.23
N SER A 130 -14.33 -28.14 -4.55
CA SER A 130 -13.35 -28.87 -5.36
C SER A 130 -12.11 -28.04 -5.67
N ASP A 131 -12.26 -26.74 -5.75
CA ASP A 131 -11.17 -25.79 -5.99
C ASP A 131 -10.38 -25.46 -4.72
N ILE A 132 -11.02 -25.63 -3.55
CA ILE A 132 -10.43 -25.47 -2.23
C ILE A 132 -10.60 -26.80 -1.47
N PRO A 133 -9.62 -27.72 -1.47
CA PRO A 133 -9.74 -28.99 -0.77
C PRO A 133 -9.80 -28.74 0.75
N TYR A 134 -11.02 -28.72 1.28
CA TYR A 134 -11.30 -28.74 2.71
C TYR A 134 -11.58 -30.19 3.11
N GLU A 135 -10.60 -30.90 3.67
CA GLU A 135 -10.83 -32.18 4.33
C GLU A 135 -11.53 -31.94 5.67
N ALA A 136 -12.86 -32.02 5.67
CA ALA A 136 -13.63 -32.18 6.89
C ALA A 136 -13.23 -33.49 7.55
N ALA A 137 -12.68 -33.43 8.76
CA ALA A 137 -12.35 -34.59 9.58
C ALA A 137 -13.61 -35.43 9.85
N SER A 138 -13.89 -36.41 9.00
CA SER A 138 -14.72 -37.57 9.31
C SER A 138 -13.78 -38.77 9.43
N GLY A 139 -13.54 -39.21 10.68
CA GLY A 139 -12.67 -40.32 10.96
C GLY A 139 -13.11 -41.59 10.26
N THR A 140 -12.19 -42.19 9.55
CA THR A 140 -11.88 -43.65 9.58
C THR A 140 -10.53 -43.84 8.88
N ALA A 141 -9.74 -44.69 9.50
CA ALA A 141 -8.35 -45.03 9.27
C ALA A 141 -7.95 -45.40 7.83
N ASP A 142 -6.63 -45.26 7.64
CA ASP A 142 -5.73 -45.80 6.64
C ASP A 142 -5.39 -44.87 5.45
N ALA A 143 -4.37 -44.04 5.67
CA ALA A 143 -3.47 -43.58 4.61
C ALA A 143 -2.01 -43.72 5.05
N PRO A 144 -1.13 -44.26 4.24
CA PRO A 144 0.29 -44.43 4.56
C PRO A 144 1.01 -43.08 4.53
N GLY A 145 1.92 -42.93 5.52
CA GLY A 145 2.66 -41.73 5.82
C GLY A 145 3.33 -41.04 4.66
N GLY A 146 3.15 -39.73 4.61
CA GLY A 146 3.96 -38.82 3.81
C GLY A 146 5.31 -38.59 4.50
N GLU A 147 6.35 -39.15 3.93
CA GLU A 147 7.75 -38.92 4.32
C GLU A 147 8.13 -37.44 4.05
N ALA A 148 8.61 -36.77 5.10
CA ALA A 148 9.27 -35.49 4.99
C ALA A 148 10.49 -35.62 4.07
N LEU A 149 10.52 -34.87 2.97
CA LEU A 149 11.69 -34.78 2.09
C LEU A 149 12.82 -34.04 2.80
N ARG A 150 13.74 -34.82 3.39
CA ARG A 150 15.12 -34.39 3.66
C ARG A 150 15.84 -34.31 2.31
N PRO A 151 16.83 -33.42 2.12
CA PRO A 151 17.74 -33.54 0.99
C PRO A 151 18.50 -34.86 1.16
N ALA A 152 18.13 -35.83 0.36
CA ALA A 152 18.78 -37.14 0.32
C ALA A 152 20.00 -37.03 -0.60
N ASP A 153 21.15 -37.37 -0.06
CA ASP A 153 22.26 -37.85 -0.86
C ASP A 153 21.82 -39.09 -1.66
N GLY A 154 21.75 -38.94 -2.99
CA GLY A 154 22.03 -39.98 -3.97
C GLY A 154 21.07 -41.14 -4.13
N GLU A 155 20.09 -40.97 -4.99
CA GLU A 155 19.74 -41.88 -6.09
C GLU A 155 19.17 -41.02 -7.22
N PRO A 156 19.47 -41.30 -8.53
CA PRO A 156 18.91 -40.47 -9.59
C PRO A 156 17.38 -40.65 -9.62
N ASP A 157 16.65 -39.53 -9.47
CA ASP A 157 15.21 -39.51 -9.63
C ASP A 157 14.84 -39.98 -11.05
N THR A 158 14.26 -41.16 -11.16
CA THR A 158 13.88 -41.79 -12.45
C THR A 158 12.56 -41.25 -12.98
N ARG A 159 11.92 -40.29 -12.29
CA ARG A 159 10.69 -39.63 -12.75
C ARG A 159 10.99 -38.75 -13.95
N GLU A 160 10.16 -38.81 -14.96
CA GLU A 160 10.26 -37.97 -16.14
C GLU A 160 9.76 -36.55 -15.77
N TRP A 161 10.66 -35.59 -15.77
CA TRP A 161 10.35 -34.18 -15.51
C TRP A 161 10.18 -33.45 -16.84
N LEU A 162 9.00 -32.88 -17.06
CA LEU A 162 8.78 -31.90 -18.12
C LEU A 162 9.31 -30.54 -17.64
N ALA A 163 9.98 -29.82 -18.52
CA ALA A 163 10.59 -28.55 -18.15
C ALA A 163 10.31 -27.47 -19.19
N ARG A 164 10.01 -26.26 -18.75
CA ARG A 164 9.91 -25.06 -19.59
C ARG A 164 10.58 -23.89 -18.94
N ARG A 165 11.07 -22.98 -19.75
CA ARG A 165 11.62 -21.69 -19.28
C ARG A 165 10.63 -20.60 -19.56
N TYR A 166 10.51 -19.71 -18.58
CA TYR A 166 9.66 -18.53 -18.68
C TYR A 166 10.47 -17.30 -18.25
N ARG A 167 10.22 -16.21 -18.92
CA ARG A 167 10.72 -14.91 -18.49
C ARG A 167 9.72 -14.29 -17.54
N VAL A 168 10.19 -13.76 -16.43
CA VAL A 168 9.36 -12.99 -15.49
C VAL A 168 9.42 -11.55 -15.95
N ASP A 169 8.32 -11.10 -16.54
CA ASP A 169 8.15 -9.73 -17.04
C ASP A 169 7.36 -8.83 -16.05
N ASP A 170 7.08 -9.35 -14.86
CA ASP A 170 6.63 -8.52 -13.75
C ASP A 170 7.83 -7.75 -13.19
N PRO A 171 7.75 -6.45 -13.07
CA PRO A 171 8.85 -5.55 -12.81
C PRO A 171 9.39 -5.57 -11.39
N ALA A 172 8.58 -5.99 -10.44
CA ALA A 172 9.07 -6.32 -9.11
C ALA A 172 9.59 -7.78 -9.04
N GLY A 173 9.70 -8.47 -10.20
CA GLY A 173 10.10 -9.86 -10.28
C GLY A 173 9.05 -10.81 -9.70
N LEU A 174 9.50 -11.98 -9.23
CA LEU A 174 8.60 -12.99 -8.64
C LEU A 174 8.30 -12.63 -7.17
N HIS A 175 7.65 -11.47 -6.94
CA HIS A 175 7.22 -11.01 -5.62
C HIS A 175 5.86 -11.61 -5.19
N ALA A 176 5.29 -11.13 -4.09
CA ALA A 176 4.09 -11.72 -3.47
C ALA A 176 2.91 -11.91 -4.44
N ARG A 177 2.63 -10.95 -5.33
CA ARG A 177 1.51 -11.03 -6.29
C ARG A 177 1.75 -12.07 -7.39
N PRO A 178 2.81 -12.02 -8.21
CA PRO A 178 3.06 -13.04 -9.22
C PRO A 178 3.41 -14.40 -8.61
N ALA A 179 4.04 -14.45 -7.44
CA ALA A 179 4.24 -15.70 -6.72
C ALA A 179 2.91 -16.32 -6.27
N GLY A 180 1.98 -15.50 -5.73
CA GLY A 180 0.62 -15.93 -5.39
C GLY A 180 -0.18 -16.38 -6.61
N ALA A 181 -0.07 -15.66 -7.73
CA ALA A 181 -0.69 -16.05 -9.00
C ALA A 181 -0.14 -17.39 -9.53
N LEU A 182 1.18 -17.61 -9.40
CA LEU A 182 1.83 -18.87 -9.77
C LEU A 182 1.38 -20.03 -8.86
N VAL A 183 1.34 -19.81 -7.54
CA VAL A 183 0.79 -20.79 -6.57
C VAL A 183 -0.63 -21.17 -6.97
N SER A 184 -1.50 -20.19 -7.22
CA SER A 184 -2.89 -20.41 -7.60
C SER A 184 -3.02 -21.12 -8.94
N ALA A 185 -2.16 -20.82 -9.92
CA ALA A 185 -2.17 -21.43 -11.22
C ALA A 185 -1.81 -22.92 -11.20
N VAL A 186 -0.90 -23.33 -10.29
CA VAL A 186 -0.46 -24.74 -10.19
C VAL A 186 -1.26 -25.56 -9.16
N ALA A 187 -1.97 -24.90 -8.25
CA ALA A 187 -2.73 -25.56 -7.17
C ALA A 187 -3.76 -26.62 -7.64
N PRO A 188 -4.51 -26.41 -8.74
CA PRO A 188 -5.53 -27.35 -9.18
C PRO A 188 -5.01 -28.70 -9.71
N PHE A 189 -3.71 -28.83 -10.00
CA PHE A 189 -3.15 -29.96 -10.70
C PHE A 189 -2.50 -30.98 -9.76
N ALA A 190 -2.74 -32.27 -10.00
CA ALA A 190 -2.07 -33.37 -9.32
C ALA A 190 -0.64 -33.57 -9.91
N ALA A 191 0.17 -32.52 -9.87
CA ALA A 191 1.54 -32.49 -10.34
C ALA A 191 2.46 -31.89 -9.27
N GLU A 192 3.65 -32.42 -9.16
CA GLU A 192 4.73 -31.77 -8.43
C GLU A 192 5.39 -30.74 -9.37
N VAL A 193 5.34 -29.47 -8.98
CA VAL A 193 5.88 -28.36 -9.78
C VAL A 193 6.99 -27.67 -8.98
N GLN A 194 8.15 -27.51 -9.62
CA GLN A 194 9.33 -26.88 -9.02
C GLN A 194 9.81 -25.72 -9.90
N VAL A 195 10.38 -24.71 -9.25
CA VAL A 195 10.87 -23.50 -9.91
C VAL A 195 12.33 -23.26 -9.50
N SER A 196 13.17 -22.91 -10.46
CA SER A 196 14.55 -22.52 -10.24
C SER A 196 14.83 -21.19 -10.94
N HIS A 197 15.61 -20.33 -10.33
CA HIS A 197 16.10 -19.11 -10.93
C HIS A 197 17.34 -19.41 -11.79
N VAL A 198 17.23 -19.21 -13.10
CA VAL A 198 18.27 -19.65 -14.06
C VAL A 198 19.59 -18.89 -13.86
N ALA A 199 19.52 -17.57 -13.65
CA ALA A 199 20.73 -16.74 -13.58
C ALA A 199 21.53 -16.96 -12.29
N SER A 200 20.89 -17.10 -11.12
CA SER A 200 21.57 -17.29 -9.84
C SER A 200 21.81 -18.76 -9.48
N GLY A 201 21.14 -19.70 -10.18
CA GLY A 201 21.16 -21.11 -9.86
C GLY A 201 20.44 -21.48 -8.56
N ARG A 202 19.68 -20.56 -7.94
CA ARG A 202 18.86 -20.82 -6.75
C ARG A 202 17.68 -21.71 -7.11
N GLY A 203 17.32 -22.59 -6.22
CA GLY A 203 16.26 -23.60 -6.38
C GLY A 203 16.88 -24.99 -6.68
N PRO A 204 16.06 -26.00 -7.04
CA PRO A 204 14.62 -25.91 -7.24
C PRO A 204 13.83 -25.72 -5.94
N VAL A 205 12.76 -24.93 -5.99
CA VAL A 205 11.81 -24.70 -4.89
C VAL A 205 10.42 -25.12 -5.31
N LEU A 206 9.53 -25.43 -4.34
CA LEU A 206 8.17 -25.84 -4.63
C LEU A 206 7.35 -24.66 -5.14
N ALA A 207 6.74 -24.81 -6.32
CA ALA A 207 5.87 -23.80 -6.92
C ALA A 207 4.58 -23.50 -6.11
N ARG A 208 4.26 -24.32 -5.11
CA ARG A 208 3.14 -24.13 -4.18
C ARG A 208 3.49 -23.36 -2.93
N SER A 209 4.78 -23.04 -2.71
CA SER A 209 5.24 -22.23 -1.59
C SER A 209 5.55 -20.82 -2.04
N MET A 210 4.73 -19.86 -1.63
CA MET A 210 4.93 -18.45 -1.93
C MET A 210 6.23 -17.92 -1.32
N THR A 211 6.55 -18.31 -0.08
CA THR A 211 7.78 -17.93 0.61
C THR A 211 9.01 -18.44 -0.15
N GLN A 212 9.02 -19.70 -0.60
CA GLN A 212 10.11 -20.25 -1.37
C GLN A 212 10.28 -19.59 -2.73
N LEU A 213 9.17 -19.30 -3.43
CA LEU A 213 9.19 -18.60 -4.72
C LEU A 213 9.80 -17.21 -4.58
N ILE A 214 9.39 -16.45 -3.56
CA ILE A 214 9.92 -15.11 -3.28
C ILE A 214 11.41 -15.21 -2.90
N SER A 215 11.83 -16.23 -2.13
CA SER A 215 13.22 -16.42 -1.73
C SER A 215 14.19 -16.72 -2.89
N LEU A 216 13.67 -17.08 -4.08
CA LEU A 216 14.50 -17.21 -5.29
C LEU A 216 15.14 -15.88 -5.70
N GLY A 217 14.54 -14.74 -5.30
CA GLY A 217 15.03 -13.41 -5.61
C GLY A 217 15.03 -13.10 -7.12
N VAL A 218 14.06 -13.67 -7.85
CA VAL A 218 13.90 -13.49 -9.30
C VAL A 218 13.49 -12.05 -9.57
N GLN A 219 14.25 -11.36 -10.41
CA GLN A 219 14.00 -9.97 -10.80
C GLN A 219 13.26 -9.92 -12.14
N GLU A 220 12.85 -8.70 -12.51
CA GLU A 220 12.30 -8.46 -13.85
C GLU A 220 13.26 -8.94 -14.95
N ASN A 221 12.70 -9.52 -15.99
CA ASN A 221 13.43 -10.08 -17.13
C ASN A 221 14.32 -11.30 -16.81
N ASP A 222 14.37 -11.75 -15.57
CA ASP A 222 15.03 -12.99 -15.23
C ASP A 222 14.29 -14.20 -15.82
N GLU A 223 15.04 -15.25 -16.11
CA GLU A 223 14.47 -16.52 -16.54
C GLU A 223 14.32 -17.46 -15.35
N ILE A 224 13.11 -18.02 -15.22
CA ILE A 224 12.85 -19.15 -14.34
C ILE A 224 12.71 -20.43 -15.13
N LEU A 225 13.23 -21.53 -14.56
CA LEU A 225 13.00 -22.87 -15.06
C LEU A 225 11.89 -23.51 -14.22
N VAL A 226 10.75 -23.79 -14.84
CA VAL A 226 9.65 -24.49 -14.20
C VAL A 226 9.67 -25.93 -14.66
N GLN A 227 9.70 -26.85 -13.70
CA GLN A 227 9.73 -28.29 -13.93
C GLN A 227 8.50 -28.92 -13.28
N ALA A 228 7.86 -29.86 -13.96
CA ALA A 228 6.67 -30.54 -13.47
C ALA A 228 6.78 -32.04 -13.71
N THR A 229 6.31 -32.83 -12.75
CA THR A 229 6.18 -34.30 -12.87
C THR A 229 4.83 -34.76 -12.30
N GLY A 230 4.36 -35.91 -12.75
CA GLY A 230 3.08 -36.46 -12.32
C GLY A 230 2.01 -36.45 -13.44
N PRO A 231 0.80 -36.93 -13.15
CA PRO A 231 -0.23 -37.15 -14.18
C PRO A 231 -0.68 -35.87 -14.89
N ASP A 232 -0.66 -34.73 -14.19
CA ASP A 232 -1.09 -33.43 -14.72
C ASP A 232 0.07 -32.51 -15.09
N ALA A 233 1.32 -32.99 -15.16
CA ALA A 233 2.52 -32.19 -15.37
C ALA A 233 2.42 -31.25 -16.59
N GLN A 234 1.91 -31.77 -17.72
CA GLN A 234 1.72 -30.98 -18.95
C GLN A 234 0.69 -29.86 -18.75
N ALA A 235 -0.43 -30.16 -18.08
CA ALA A 235 -1.50 -29.20 -17.84
C ALA A 235 -1.06 -28.10 -16.88
N ALA A 236 -0.25 -28.43 -15.86
CA ALA A 236 0.34 -27.47 -14.94
C ALA A 236 1.29 -26.51 -15.66
N LEU A 237 2.18 -27.01 -16.54
CA LEU A 237 3.06 -26.15 -17.35
C LEU A 237 2.27 -25.28 -18.33
N ASP A 238 1.18 -25.79 -18.91
CA ASP A 238 0.32 -25.00 -19.80
C ASP A 238 -0.42 -23.88 -19.04
N ALA A 239 -0.76 -24.09 -17.76
CA ALA A 239 -1.31 -23.05 -16.89
C ALA A 239 -0.29 -21.96 -16.56
N VAL A 240 0.95 -22.36 -16.25
CA VAL A 240 2.06 -21.40 -16.04
C VAL A 240 2.34 -20.60 -17.30
N GLU A 241 2.29 -21.23 -18.48
CA GLU A 241 2.47 -20.52 -19.76
C GLU A 241 1.39 -19.46 -20.00
N LYS A 242 0.13 -19.78 -19.68
CA LYS A 242 -0.95 -18.79 -19.77
C LYS A 242 -0.78 -17.65 -18.77
N LEU A 243 -0.27 -17.94 -17.57
CA LEU A 243 0.04 -16.93 -16.57
C LEU A 243 1.16 -16.01 -17.04
N ALA A 244 2.25 -16.57 -17.57
CA ALA A 244 3.37 -15.78 -18.13
C ALA A 244 2.93 -14.91 -19.31
N GLN A 245 2.10 -15.45 -20.24
CA GLN A 245 1.55 -14.69 -21.37
C GLN A 245 0.65 -13.51 -20.96
N ARG A 246 0.15 -13.48 -19.73
CA ARG A 246 -0.66 -12.40 -19.16
C ARG A 246 0.14 -11.44 -18.28
N GLY A 247 1.47 -11.56 -18.28
CA GLY A 247 2.32 -10.73 -17.44
C GLY A 247 2.21 -11.10 -15.95
N TRP A 248 2.09 -12.39 -15.65
CA TRP A 248 2.05 -12.94 -14.28
C TRP A 248 0.87 -12.45 -13.42
N LEU A 249 -0.26 -12.07 -14.08
CA LEU A 249 -1.50 -11.63 -13.43
C LEU A 249 -2.49 -12.79 -13.29
N ALA A 250 -3.20 -12.86 -12.16
CA ALA A 250 -4.27 -13.84 -11.94
C ALA A 250 -5.46 -13.62 -12.89
N ASP A 251 -6.31 -14.63 -13.05
CA ASP A 251 -7.51 -14.55 -13.92
C ASP A 251 -8.47 -13.47 -13.43
N GLY A 252 -8.74 -12.47 -14.27
CA GLY A 252 -9.68 -11.40 -13.98
C GLY A 252 -9.08 -10.17 -13.31
N GLU A 253 -7.79 -10.15 -12.97
CA GLU A 253 -7.13 -8.93 -12.54
C GLU A 253 -7.00 -7.96 -13.72
N PRO A 254 -7.54 -6.73 -13.63
CA PRO A 254 -7.22 -5.70 -14.59
C PRO A 254 -5.72 -5.40 -14.51
N LYS A 255 -5.08 -5.15 -15.67
CA LYS A 255 -3.76 -4.50 -15.64
C LYS A 255 -3.85 -3.33 -14.68
N PRO A 256 -2.91 -3.17 -13.74
CA PRO A 256 -2.97 -2.08 -12.78
C PRO A 256 -2.94 -0.76 -13.55
N GLU A 257 -4.10 -0.19 -13.79
CA GLU A 257 -4.21 1.26 -13.89
C GLU A 257 -3.87 1.75 -12.50
N SER A 258 -2.93 2.69 -12.38
CA SER A 258 -2.48 3.26 -11.13
C SER A 258 -3.65 3.94 -10.40
N THR A 259 -4.42 3.17 -9.68
CA THR A 259 -5.51 3.65 -8.84
C THR A 259 -5.15 3.37 -7.39
N ILE A 260 -4.63 4.41 -6.74
CA ILE A 260 -4.58 4.47 -5.28
C ILE A 260 -5.98 4.17 -4.76
N PRO A 261 -6.14 3.21 -3.83
CA PRO A 261 -7.44 2.88 -3.25
C PRO A 261 -8.16 4.13 -2.75
N ALA A 262 -9.46 4.22 -2.97
CA ALA A 262 -10.28 5.39 -2.66
C ALA A 262 -10.23 5.84 -1.18
N HIS A 263 -9.82 4.96 -0.26
CA HIS A 263 -9.65 5.27 1.16
C HIS A 263 -8.40 6.09 1.50
N MET A 264 -7.42 6.20 0.59
CA MET A 264 -6.29 7.14 0.75
C MET A 264 -6.62 8.58 0.35
N ARG A 265 -7.85 8.87 -0.11
CA ARG A 265 -8.23 10.16 -0.72
C ARG A 265 -8.70 11.25 0.23
N GLN A 266 -8.81 11.00 1.54
CA GLN A 266 -9.22 12.02 2.51
C GLN A 266 -8.37 11.98 3.78
N ALA A 267 -7.08 12.31 3.66
CA ALA A 267 -6.32 12.69 4.84
C ALA A 267 -6.88 14.02 5.38
N ARG A 268 -7.70 13.97 6.42
CA ARG A 268 -7.80 15.09 7.35
C ARG A 268 -6.40 15.31 7.87
N SER A 269 -5.89 16.54 7.80
CA SER A 269 -4.53 16.85 8.28
C SER A 269 -4.43 16.40 9.75
N GLY A 270 -3.73 15.30 10.02
CA GLY A 270 -3.56 14.72 11.36
C GLY A 270 -2.64 15.56 12.27
N MET A 271 -2.80 16.89 12.23
CA MET A 271 -2.02 17.86 13.01
C MET A 271 -2.81 18.50 14.16
N GLU A 272 -4.01 18.00 14.45
CA GLU A 272 -4.77 18.49 15.60
C GLU A 272 -4.25 17.84 16.88
N ILE A 273 -4.13 18.66 17.94
CA ILE A 273 -3.84 18.16 19.30
C ILE A 273 -4.98 17.23 19.69
N ALA A 274 -4.67 15.98 20.00
CA ALA A 274 -5.63 15.00 20.49
C ALA A 274 -5.60 15.00 22.01
N VAL A 275 -6.75 15.21 22.65
CA VAL A 275 -6.90 15.15 24.10
C VAL A 275 -8.05 14.22 24.43
N GLY A 276 -7.79 13.27 25.32
CA GLY A 276 -8.82 12.34 25.77
C GLY A 276 -8.33 11.33 26.81
N PRO A 277 -9.25 10.59 27.39
CA PRO A 277 -8.89 9.53 28.33
C PRO A 277 -8.21 8.37 27.58
N ALA A 278 -7.21 7.77 28.20
CA ALA A 278 -6.47 6.65 27.67
C ALA A 278 -7.28 5.35 27.73
N LEU A 279 -7.49 4.70 26.61
CA LEU A 279 -7.85 3.30 26.51
C LEU A 279 -6.57 2.49 26.34
N VAL A 280 -6.08 1.91 27.42
CA VAL A 280 -4.90 1.06 27.40
C VAL A 280 -5.29 -0.32 26.94
N TRP A 281 -4.91 -0.68 25.73
CA TRP A 281 -5.14 -2.01 25.17
C TRP A 281 -3.84 -2.80 25.21
N ARG A 282 -3.74 -3.69 26.19
CA ARG A 282 -2.64 -4.64 26.32
C ARG A 282 -3.21 -6.04 26.36
N VAL A 283 -2.63 -6.88 25.56
CA VAL A 283 -2.97 -8.30 25.54
C VAL A 283 -2.21 -8.97 26.68
N GLU A 284 -2.90 -9.27 27.79
CA GLU A 284 -2.29 -10.02 28.87
C GLU A 284 -2.39 -11.53 28.57
N PRO A 285 -1.27 -12.28 28.67
CA PRO A 285 -1.31 -13.72 28.49
C PRO A 285 -2.18 -14.35 29.59
N HIS A 286 -3.19 -15.11 29.20
CA HIS A 286 -3.98 -15.89 30.10
C HIS A 286 -3.11 -16.96 30.73
N LYS A 287 -3.08 -17.02 32.06
CA LYS A 287 -2.16 -17.84 32.85
C LYS A 287 -2.38 -19.35 32.80
N GLU A 288 -3.35 -19.90 32.10
CA GLU A 288 -3.62 -21.34 32.12
C GLU A 288 -4.26 -21.86 30.82
N ALA A 289 -3.45 -22.04 29.77
CA ALA A 289 -3.70 -23.14 28.83
C ALA A 289 -2.35 -23.85 28.59
N ARG A 290 -1.91 -24.63 29.57
CA ARG A 290 -0.86 -25.63 29.31
C ARG A 290 -1.49 -26.72 28.45
N LEU A 291 -1.33 -26.57 27.13
CA LEU A 291 -1.65 -27.61 26.17
C LEU A 291 -0.77 -28.82 26.50
N THR A 292 -1.38 -30.00 26.60
CA THR A 292 -0.63 -31.25 26.75
C THR A 292 0.15 -31.52 25.46
N ALA A 293 1.27 -32.21 25.55
CA ALA A 293 2.11 -32.51 24.37
C ALA A 293 1.34 -33.25 23.24
N GLU A 294 0.30 -33.99 23.60
CA GLU A 294 -0.52 -34.78 22.67
C GLU A 294 -1.42 -33.91 21.76
N ASN A 295 -1.72 -32.64 22.12
CA ASN A 295 -2.67 -31.79 21.38
C ASN A 295 -2.04 -30.52 20.79
N GLN A 296 -0.71 -30.46 20.68
CA GLN A 296 -0.03 -29.25 20.19
C GLN A 296 -0.33 -28.96 18.72
N MET A 297 -0.38 -30.01 17.89
CA MET A 297 -0.69 -29.86 16.45
C MET A 297 -2.15 -29.44 16.24
N GLU A 298 -3.09 -30.08 16.96
CA GLU A 298 -4.51 -29.70 16.89
C GLU A 298 -4.71 -28.24 17.32
N ALA A 299 -4.00 -27.81 18.38
CA ALA A 299 -4.04 -26.43 18.84
C ALA A 299 -3.49 -25.44 17.79
N TYR A 300 -2.40 -25.81 17.11
CA TYR A 300 -1.85 -25.01 16.03
C TYR A 300 -2.85 -24.86 14.87
N VAL A 301 -3.46 -25.96 14.41
CA VAL A 301 -4.46 -25.92 13.33
C VAL A 301 -5.65 -25.05 13.73
N ALA A 302 -6.16 -25.19 14.96
CA ALA A 302 -7.25 -24.36 15.47
C ALA A 302 -6.86 -22.87 15.57
N ALA A 303 -5.60 -22.58 15.92
CA ALA A 303 -5.08 -21.21 15.95
C ALA A 303 -5.00 -20.61 14.54
N CYS A 304 -4.56 -21.37 13.54
CA CYS A 304 -4.54 -20.93 12.14
C CYS A 304 -5.95 -20.55 11.66
N GLU A 305 -6.95 -21.37 11.95
CA GLU A 305 -8.33 -21.10 11.57
C GLU A 305 -8.88 -19.84 12.29
N THR A 306 -8.56 -19.68 13.57
CA THR A 306 -8.94 -18.49 14.33
C THR A 306 -8.32 -17.23 13.73
N VAL A 307 -7.03 -17.26 13.40
CA VAL A 307 -6.32 -16.12 12.80
C VAL A 307 -6.86 -15.84 11.40
N ARG A 308 -7.10 -16.85 10.58
CA ARG A 308 -7.68 -16.71 9.24
C ARG A 308 -9.05 -16.02 9.32
N SER A 309 -9.94 -16.53 10.15
CA SER A 309 -11.29 -15.96 10.33
C SER A 309 -11.22 -14.50 10.76
N TYR A 310 -10.31 -14.19 11.70
CA TYR A 310 -10.10 -12.82 12.16
C TYR A 310 -9.62 -11.90 11.04
N LEU A 311 -8.52 -12.26 10.35
CA LEU A 311 -7.96 -11.43 9.27
C LEU A 311 -8.98 -11.21 8.13
N SER A 312 -9.70 -12.26 7.75
CA SER A 312 -10.74 -12.17 6.71
C SER A 312 -11.92 -11.29 7.12
N SER A 313 -12.20 -11.14 8.42
CA SER A 313 -13.27 -10.26 8.92
C SER A 313 -12.93 -8.76 8.85
N LEU A 314 -11.65 -8.40 8.65
CA LEU A 314 -11.18 -7.02 8.65
C LEU A 314 -11.26 -6.34 7.26
N GLY A 315 -11.63 -7.09 6.20
CA GLY A 315 -11.79 -6.58 4.84
C GLY A 315 -10.63 -6.95 3.89
N ASP A 316 -10.74 -6.51 2.64
CA ASP A 316 -9.80 -6.85 1.55
C ASP A 316 -8.62 -5.87 1.48
N ASP A 317 -7.82 -5.79 2.55
CA ASP A 317 -6.57 -5.04 2.51
C ASP A 317 -5.46 -5.95 1.95
N PRO A 318 -4.62 -5.48 0.99
CA PRO A 318 -3.54 -6.27 0.40
C PRO A 318 -2.56 -6.87 1.42
N ILE A 319 -2.32 -6.17 2.55
CA ILE A 319 -1.42 -6.64 3.61
C ILE A 319 -2.08 -7.77 4.40
N LEU A 320 -3.37 -7.65 4.70
CA LEU A 320 -4.13 -8.70 5.38
C LEU A 320 -4.25 -9.95 4.50
N THR A 321 -4.48 -9.77 3.20
CA THR A 321 -4.49 -10.86 2.20
C THR A 321 -3.14 -11.59 2.15
N LEU A 322 -2.02 -10.86 2.19
CA LEU A 322 -0.69 -11.45 2.27
C LEU A 322 -0.53 -12.30 3.55
N GLN A 323 -0.97 -11.79 4.70
CA GLN A 323 -0.88 -12.53 5.98
C GLN A 323 -1.71 -13.82 5.94
N VAL A 324 -2.88 -13.81 5.32
CA VAL A 324 -3.67 -15.03 5.10
C VAL A 324 -2.93 -16.01 4.19
N GLY A 325 -2.31 -15.53 3.11
CA GLY A 325 -1.50 -16.37 2.22
C GLY A 325 -0.28 -16.99 2.91
N LEU A 326 0.32 -16.30 3.88
CA LEU A 326 1.43 -16.84 4.68
C LEU A 326 0.99 -17.94 5.64
N LEU A 327 -0.26 -17.94 6.13
CA LEU A 327 -0.81 -19.06 6.92
C LEU A 327 -0.84 -20.38 6.13
N ASP A 328 -1.06 -20.26 4.81
CA ASP A 328 -1.13 -21.40 3.90
C ASP A 328 0.22 -21.76 3.27
N ASP A 329 1.28 -21.00 3.59
CA ASP A 329 2.60 -21.24 3.03
C ASP A 329 3.19 -22.56 3.56
N PRO A 330 3.47 -23.55 2.67
CA PRO A 330 3.94 -24.86 3.07
C PRO A 330 5.29 -24.82 3.83
N LEU A 331 6.17 -23.85 3.53
CA LEU A 331 7.45 -23.73 4.21
C LEU A 331 7.25 -23.22 5.64
N TYR A 332 6.43 -22.19 5.83
CA TYR A 332 6.12 -21.66 7.15
C TYR A 332 5.41 -22.72 8.01
N ALA A 333 4.40 -23.38 7.46
CA ALA A 333 3.67 -24.45 8.12
C ALA A 333 4.56 -25.66 8.47
N SER A 334 5.46 -26.08 7.55
CA SER A 334 6.37 -27.21 7.80
C SER A 334 7.39 -26.90 8.90
N ARG A 335 7.92 -25.69 8.98
CA ARG A 335 8.79 -25.24 10.06
C ARG A 335 8.12 -25.35 11.43
N ILE A 336 6.85 -24.95 11.51
CA ILE A 336 6.07 -25.04 12.76
C ILE A 336 5.80 -26.50 13.10
N SER A 337 5.34 -27.29 12.12
CA SER A 337 5.02 -28.70 12.31
C SER A 337 6.26 -29.50 12.74
N ALA A 338 7.40 -29.30 12.09
CA ALA A 338 8.67 -29.94 12.50
C ALA A 338 9.06 -29.58 13.94
N GLY A 339 8.89 -28.31 14.33
CA GLY A 339 9.16 -27.88 15.69
C GLY A 339 8.25 -28.57 16.73
N ILE A 340 6.98 -28.79 16.38
CA ILE A 340 6.01 -29.50 17.25
C ILE A 340 6.37 -31.00 17.30
N GLU A 341 6.73 -31.62 16.19
CA GLU A 341 7.15 -33.02 16.09
C GLU A 341 8.43 -33.28 16.89
N ASP A 342 9.36 -32.32 16.92
CA ASP A 342 10.56 -32.32 17.75
C ASP A 342 10.26 -32.13 19.26
N GLY A 343 8.99 -32.04 19.65
CA GLY A 343 8.53 -31.96 21.05
C GLY A 343 8.51 -30.52 21.61
N LYS A 344 8.60 -29.50 20.80
CA LYS A 344 8.41 -28.10 21.24
C LYS A 344 6.93 -27.83 21.45
N ALA A 345 6.59 -26.95 22.40
CA ALA A 345 5.25 -26.41 22.49
C ALA A 345 4.91 -25.62 21.21
N ALA A 346 3.66 -25.68 20.75
CA ALA A 346 3.23 -25.01 19.52
C ALA A 346 3.59 -23.51 19.51
N GLU A 347 3.46 -22.83 20.64
CA GLU A 347 3.88 -21.43 20.80
C GLU A 347 5.36 -21.22 20.47
N LEU A 348 6.24 -22.08 21.00
CA LEU A 348 7.69 -21.99 20.74
C LEU A 348 8.03 -22.39 19.30
N ALA A 349 7.31 -23.32 18.73
CA ALA A 349 7.46 -23.70 17.32
C ALA A 349 7.06 -22.56 16.39
N VAL A 350 5.94 -21.88 16.64
CA VAL A 350 5.50 -20.67 15.91
C VAL A 350 6.54 -19.56 16.02
N ARG A 351 7.02 -19.24 17.24
CA ARG A 351 8.05 -18.20 17.42
C ARG A 351 9.32 -18.50 16.64
N GLY A 352 9.84 -19.73 16.74
CA GLY A 352 11.04 -20.13 16.02
C GLY A 352 10.88 -20.12 14.49
N ALA A 353 9.72 -20.55 13.99
CA ALA A 353 9.42 -20.48 12.57
C ALA A 353 9.28 -19.04 12.08
N THR A 354 8.64 -18.19 12.88
CA THR A 354 8.49 -16.75 12.61
C THR A 354 9.85 -16.06 12.54
N GLU A 355 10.73 -16.27 13.53
CA GLU A 355 12.08 -15.72 13.56
C GLU A 355 12.91 -16.17 12.35
N ALA A 356 12.85 -17.46 11.99
CA ALA A 356 13.53 -17.98 10.83
C ALA A 356 13.01 -17.37 9.52
N THR A 357 11.69 -17.20 9.40
CA THR A 357 11.08 -16.61 8.20
C THR A 357 11.36 -15.10 8.12
N VAL A 358 11.35 -14.38 9.24
CA VAL A 358 11.78 -12.98 9.33
C VAL A 358 13.22 -12.84 8.85
N ALA A 359 14.14 -13.69 9.31
CA ALA A 359 15.53 -13.67 8.88
C ALA A 359 15.68 -13.92 7.37
N ASP A 360 14.87 -14.83 6.81
CA ASP A 360 14.85 -15.06 5.35
C ASP A 360 14.46 -13.78 4.60
N PHE A 361 13.41 -13.08 5.02
CA PHE A 361 12.97 -11.83 4.40
C PHE A 361 14.00 -10.70 4.59
N GLU A 362 14.60 -10.57 5.77
CA GLU A 362 15.64 -9.57 6.03
C GLU A 362 16.90 -9.78 5.18
N SER A 363 17.18 -11.03 4.75
CA SER A 363 18.30 -11.35 3.84
C SER A 363 18.04 -11.00 2.38
N LEU A 364 16.79 -10.59 2.02
CA LEU A 364 16.42 -10.30 0.64
C LEU A 364 17.04 -8.98 0.15
N PRO A 365 17.34 -8.88 -1.17
CA PRO A 365 18.12 -7.77 -1.70
C PRO A 365 17.41 -6.43 -1.68
N THR A 366 16.07 -6.39 -1.74
CA THR A 366 15.31 -5.14 -1.82
C THR A 366 14.73 -4.74 -0.45
N GLU A 367 14.70 -3.44 -0.15
CA GLU A 367 14.11 -2.90 1.08
C GLU A 367 12.61 -3.21 1.17
N TYR A 368 11.91 -3.16 0.04
CA TYR A 368 10.49 -3.54 -0.05
C TYR A 368 10.24 -4.97 0.43
N LEU A 369 11.07 -5.94 -0.01
CA LEU A 369 10.92 -7.33 0.44
C LEU A 369 11.34 -7.49 1.90
N ARG A 370 12.36 -6.77 2.36
CA ARG A 370 12.78 -6.78 3.77
C ARG A 370 11.71 -6.19 4.69
N SER A 371 10.98 -5.13 4.26
CA SER A 371 9.91 -4.55 5.07
C SER A 371 8.76 -5.52 5.35
N ARG A 372 8.61 -6.57 4.52
CA ARG A 372 7.62 -7.64 4.75
C ARG A 372 7.93 -8.54 5.96
N SER A 373 9.15 -8.47 6.50
CA SER A 373 9.47 -9.13 7.75
C SER A 373 8.58 -8.69 8.92
N GLU A 374 8.13 -7.43 8.94
CA GLU A 374 7.17 -6.92 9.92
C GLU A 374 5.80 -7.60 9.82
N ASP A 375 5.34 -7.90 8.58
CA ASP A 375 4.05 -8.56 8.34
C ASP A 375 4.10 -10.03 8.83
N VAL A 376 5.22 -10.72 8.60
CA VAL A 376 5.47 -12.09 9.11
C VAL A 376 5.48 -12.10 10.63
N LYS A 377 6.15 -11.12 11.26
CA LYS A 377 6.20 -10.99 12.70
C LYS A 377 4.82 -10.75 13.31
N ALA A 378 4.03 -9.85 12.71
CA ALA A 378 2.66 -9.59 13.14
C ALA A 378 1.78 -10.85 13.04
N LEU A 379 1.93 -11.66 11.99
CA LEU A 379 1.23 -12.94 11.85
C LEU A 379 1.64 -13.94 12.94
N GLY A 380 2.94 -14.07 13.22
CA GLY A 380 3.44 -14.93 14.30
C GLY A 380 2.88 -14.55 15.66
N ASP A 381 2.77 -13.26 15.96
CA ASP A 381 2.18 -12.76 17.20
C ASP A 381 0.67 -13.09 17.29
N LEU A 382 -0.09 -13.00 16.20
CA LEU A 382 -1.50 -13.40 16.16
C LEU A 382 -1.67 -14.90 16.42
N LEU A 383 -0.83 -15.75 15.82
CA LEU A 383 -0.85 -17.19 16.07
C LEU A 383 -0.54 -17.53 17.53
N VAL A 384 0.45 -16.87 18.12
CA VAL A 384 0.81 -17.04 19.53
C VAL A 384 -0.36 -16.63 20.44
N GLN A 385 -1.01 -15.49 20.14
CA GLN A 385 -2.21 -15.06 20.89
C GLN A 385 -3.32 -16.10 20.79
N ALA A 386 -3.62 -16.60 19.60
CA ALA A 386 -4.64 -17.63 19.41
C ALA A 386 -4.31 -18.92 20.18
N LEU A 387 -3.03 -19.36 20.17
CA LEU A 387 -2.56 -20.51 20.92
C LEU A 387 -2.68 -20.33 22.45
N GLN A 388 -2.53 -19.11 22.93
CA GLN A 388 -2.71 -18.76 24.34
C GLN A 388 -4.19 -18.62 24.74
N GLY A 389 -5.12 -18.84 23.79
CA GLY A 389 -6.55 -18.67 24.01
C GLY A 389 -6.98 -17.21 24.22
N ILE A 390 -6.15 -16.28 23.82
CA ILE A 390 -6.44 -14.86 23.86
C ILE A 390 -7.34 -14.52 22.66
N PRO A 391 -8.53 -13.94 22.87
CA PRO A 391 -9.39 -13.53 21.77
C PRO A 391 -8.65 -12.57 20.82
N LEU A 392 -8.70 -12.87 19.52
CA LEU A 392 -8.21 -11.95 18.50
C LEU A 392 -9.29 -10.91 18.23
N GLY A 393 -8.86 -9.67 18.01
CA GLY A 393 -9.78 -8.56 17.84
C GLY A 393 -10.38 -8.09 19.17
N GLY A 394 -11.45 -7.29 19.06
CA GLY A 394 -12.14 -6.77 20.23
C GLY A 394 -11.67 -5.38 20.63
N LEU A 395 -10.66 -4.81 19.95
CA LEU A 395 -10.28 -3.42 20.15
C LEU A 395 -11.44 -2.49 19.79
N ALA A 396 -12.11 -2.74 18.66
CA ALA A 396 -13.30 -2.01 18.27
C ALA A 396 -14.40 -2.06 19.34
N THR A 397 -14.67 -3.25 19.90
CA THR A 397 -15.63 -3.43 20.99
C THR A 397 -15.21 -2.68 22.26
N ALA A 398 -13.93 -2.77 22.62
CA ALA A 398 -13.40 -2.06 23.80
C ALA A 398 -13.49 -0.55 23.64
N ILE A 399 -13.27 -0.02 22.43
CA ILE A 399 -13.48 1.41 22.12
C ILE A 399 -14.94 1.81 22.32
N LEU A 400 -15.87 1.02 21.80
CA LEU A 400 -17.32 1.27 21.96
C LEU A 400 -17.75 1.21 23.43
N GLU A 401 -17.29 0.20 24.17
CA GLU A 401 -17.63 0.01 25.61
C GLU A 401 -17.01 1.09 26.50
N PHE A 402 -15.93 1.73 26.04
CA PHE A 402 -15.28 2.82 26.79
C PHE A 402 -16.20 4.05 26.96
N GLY A 403 -17.15 4.23 26.06
CA GLY A 403 -18.25 5.20 26.18
C GLY A 403 -17.92 6.66 25.92
N THR A 404 -16.65 6.99 25.65
CA THR A 404 -16.15 8.30 25.19
C THR A 404 -15.04 8.06 24.20
N ASN A 405 -14.83 8.96 23.26
CA ASN A 405 -13.76 8.82 22.26
C ASN A 405 -12.39 8.85 22.95
N PRO A 406 -11.68 7.71 23.07
CA PRO A 406 -10.41 7.63 23.77
C PRO A 406 -9.21 7.99 22.89
N ILE A 407 -8.07 8.17 23.54
CA ILE A 407 -6.78 7.92 22.94
C ILE A 407 -6.41 6.46 23.19
N VAL A 408 -6.23 5.69 22.12
CA VAL A 408 -5.88 4.28 22.22
C VAL A 408 -4.37 4.15 22.47
N VAL A 409 -4.00 3.44 23.53
CA VAL A 409 -2.60 3.23 23.93
C VAL A 409 -2.25 1.76 23.76
N LEU A 410 -1.25 1.50 22.91
CA LEU A 410 -0.81 0.18 22.47
C LEU A 410 0.68 -0.04 22.70
N ASP A 411 1.14 -1.27 22.77
CA ASP A 411 2.58 -1.56 22.66
C ASP A 411 3.07 -1.32 21.23
N SER A 412 2.37 -1.83 20.21
CA SER A 412 2.63 -1.58 18.79
C SER A 412 1.31 -1.51 18.02
N LEU A 413 1.29 -0.80 16.89
CA LEU A 413 0.12 -0.68 16.02
C LEU A 413 0.31 -1.57 14.78
N THR A 414 -0.28 -2.76 14.82
CA THR A 414 -0.28 -3.65 13.66
C THR A 414 -1.31 -3.22 12.61
N PRO A 415 -1.18 -3.65 11.34
CA PRO A 415 -2.19 -3.39 10.30
C PRO A 415 -3.60 -3.88 10.71
N ALA A 416 -3.70 -5.04 11.33
CA ALA A 416 -4.95 -5.61 11.81
C ALA A 416 -5.62 -4.69 12.85
N LEU A 417 -4.87 -4.27 13.89
CA LEU A 417 -5.39 -3.35 14.91
C LEU A 417 -5.77 -1.99 14.31
N ALA A 418 -4.97 -1.46 13.39
CA ALA A 418 -5.29 -0.20 12.72
C ALA A 418 -6.57 -0.31 11.88
N SER A 419 -6.84 -1.49 11.32
CA SER A 419 -8.05 -1.74 10.52
C SER A 419 -9.31 -1.81 11.38
N GLU A 420 -9.23 -2.34 12.61
CA GLU A 420 -10.35 -2.35 13.56
C GLU A 420 -10.80 -0.95 14.02
N ILE A 421 -9.91 0.04 14.00
CA ILE A 421 -10.21 1.35 14.58
C ILE A 421 -11.05 2.20 13.63
N ASP A 422 -12.22 2.64 14.08
CA ASP A 422 -13.02 3.68 13.42
C ASP A 422 -12.53 5.07 13.86
N ALA A 423 -12.16 5.89 12.87
CA ALA A 423 -11.68 7.25 13.10
C ALA A 423 -12.69 8.18 13.83
N ASN A 424 -13.98 7.86 13.77
CA ASN A 424 -15.01 8.65 14.45
C ASN A 424 -15.11 8.33 15.94
N GLN A 425 -14.52 7.22 16.39
CA GLN A 425 -14.65 6.70 17.74
C GLN A 425 -13.40 6.91 18.60
N VAL A 426 -12.33 7.44 18.01
CA VAL A 426 -11.05 7.70 18.70
C VAL A 426 -10.57 9.11 18.41
N VAL A 427 -9.84 9.71 19.33
CA VAL A 427 -9.21 11.03 19.13
C VAL A 427 -7.72 10.93 18.77
N GLY A 428 -7.08 9.80 19.05
CA GLY A 428 -5.68 9.58 18.72
C GLY A 428 -5.18 8.20 19.11
N ILE A 429 -3.97 7.88 18.68
CA ILE A 429 -3.26 6.62 18.99
C ILE A 429 -1.87 6.94 19.51
N LEU A 430 -1.45 6.25 20.56
CA LEU A 430 -0.11 6.29 21.15
C LEU A 430 0.46 4.89 21.21
N THR A 431 1.68 4.68 20.71
CA THR A 431 2.35 3.38 20.82
C THR A 431 3.72 3.47 21.49
N ALA A 432 4.07 2.40 22.21
CA ALA A 432 5.37 2.29 22.86
C ALA A 432 6.48 1.99 21.85
N THR A 433 6.20 1.20 20.83
CA THR A 433 7.14 0.81 19.78
C THR A 433 6.56 1.08 18.39
N GLY A 434 7.37 0.94 17.36
CA GLY A 434 6.98 1.15 15.96
C GLY A 434 7.47 2.48 15.38
N SER A 435 7.37 2.57 14.05
CA SER A 435 7.78 3.74 13.27
C SER A 435 6.56 4.53 12.78
N PRO A 436 6.67 5.86 12.60
CA PRO A 436 5.65 6.65 11.90
C PRO A 436 5.39 6.19 10.46
N THR A 437 6.34 5.48 9.86
CA THR A 437 6.26 4.92 8.50
C THR A 437 5.83 3.45 8.49
N GLY A 438 5.61 2.83 9.65
CA GLY A 438 5.12 1.45 9.75
C GLY A 438 3.70 1.32 9.17
N HIS A 439 3.36 0.16 8.61
CA HIS A 439 2.10 -0.06 7.90
C HIS A 439 0.85 0.26 8.76
N GLY A 440 0.84 -0.12 10.03
CA GLY A 440 -0.28 0.23 10.93
C GLY A 440 -0.44 1.75 11.13
N ALA A 441 0.68 2.47 11.30
CA ALA A 441 0.66 3.93 11.44
C ALA A 441 0.20 4.63 10.16
N LEU A 442 0.58 4.10 8.98
CA LEU A 442 0.13 4.62 7.69
C LEU A 442 -1.39 4.42 7.50
N ILE A 443 -1.93 3.23 7.84
CA ILE A 443 -3.37 2.96 7.79
C ILE A 443 -4.14 3.91 8.72
N ALA A 444 -3.71 4.09 9.95
CA ALA A 444 -4.36 5.00 10.90
C ALA A 444 -4.28 6.46 10.44
N SER A 445 -3.12 6.90 9.92
CA SER A 445 -2.93 8.24 9.37
C SER A 445 -3.80 8.47 8.13
N ALA A 446 -3.96 7.48 7.25
CA ALA A 446 -4.85 7.54 6.10
C ALA A 446 -6.33 7.70 6.52
N LYS A 447 -6.72 7.10 7.65
CA LYS A 447 -8.03 7.33 8.27
C LYS A 447 -8.16 8.71 8.95
N GLY A 448 -7.08 9.51 9.00
CA GLY A 448 -7.06 10.83 9.61
C GLY A 448 -6.95 10.82 11.15
N ILE A 449 -6.49 9.71 11.72
CA ILE A 449 -6.29 9.57 13.16
C ILE A 449 -4.90 10.12 13.53
N PRO A 450 -4.77 11.03 14.51
CA PRO A 450 -3.48 11.44 15.05
C PRO A 450 -2.73 10.26 15.69
N VAL A 451 -1.50 10.00 15.24
CA VAL A 451 -0.69 8.87 15.75
C VAL A 451 0.66 9.38 16.23
N ILE A 452 1.07 8.95 17.43
CA ILE A 452 2.43 9.08 17.93
C ILE A 452 2.96 7.67 18.21
N THR A 453 4.08 7.33 17.61
CA THR A 453 4.71 6.00 17.73
C THR A 453 6.05 6.07 18.47
N GLY A 454 6.50 4.92 19.01
CA GLY A 454 7.86 4.78 19.56
C GLY A 454 8.11 5.58 20.82
N LYS A 455 7.11 5.74 21.70
CA LYS A 455 7.25 6.51 22.95
C LYS A 455 7.13 5.58 24.16
N ASP A 456 8.21 5.39 24.89
CA ASP A 456 8.23 4.54 26.10
C ASP A 456 7.20 4.96 27.15
N ILE A 457 6.84 6.26 27.20
CA ILE A 457 5.79 6.76 28.09
C ILE A 457 4.45 6.03 27.91
N ALA A 458 4.18 5.47 26.74
CA ALA A 458 2.97 4.67 26.48
C ALA A 458 2.85 3.47 27.44
N ARG A 459 3.98 2.91 27.89
CA ARG A 459 3.99 1.80 28.85
C ARG A 459 3.60 2.20 30.26
N GLU A 460 3.76 3.46 30.62
CA GLU A 460 3.47 4.02 31.94
C GLU A 460 2.03 4.52 32.05
N VAL A 461 1.38 4.79 30.91
CA VAL A 461 -0.01 5.25 30.87
C VAL A 461 -0.94 4.19 31.43
N ARG A 462 -1.88 4.62 32.29
CA ARG A 462 -2.91 3.78 32.91
C ARG A 462 -4.27 4.01 32.30
N GLN A 463 -5.11 2.99 32.40
CA GLN A 463 -6.49 3.04 31.91
C GLN A 463 -7.24 4.26 32.49
N GLY A 464 -7.87 5.04 31.62
CA GLY A 464 -8.67 6.20 31.96
C GLY A 464 -7.90 7.47 32.33
N GLN A 465 -6.55 7.44 32.35
CA GLN A 465 -5.76 8.67 32.51
C GLN A 465 -5.98 9.62 31.36
N GLU A 466 -6.13 10.89 31.65
CA GLU A 466 -6.22 11.92 30.60
C GLU A 466 -4.83 12.16 30.00
N ILE A 467 -4.74 12.08 28.68
CA ILE A 467 -3.50 12.33 27.94
C ILE A 467 -3.74 13.31 26.80
N ALA A 468 -2.71 14.05 26.46
CA ALA A 468 -2.69 14.93 25.32
C ALA A 468 -1.56 14.53 24.38
N LEU A 469 -1.88 14.41 23.10
CA LEU A 469 -0.94 14.11 22.02
C LEU A 469 -0.76 15.34 21.14
N GLU A 470 0.47 15.68 20.87
CA GLU A 470 0.86 16.72 19.92
C GLU A 470 1.64 16.07 18.76
N PRO A 471 0.96 15.55 17.71
CA PRO A 471 1.61 14.78 16.65
C PRO A 471 2.72 15.55 15.91
N HIS A 472 2.60 16.88 15.84
CA HIS A 472 3.58 17.73 15.18
C HIS A 472 4.93 17.76 15.90
N SER A 473 4.89 17.87 17.24
CA SER A 473 6.09 17.87 18.09
C SER A 473 6.49 16.48 18.58
N GLY A 474 5.61 15.48 18.39
CA GLY A 474 5.75 14.16 18.99
C GLY A 474 5.67 14.18 20.52
N MET A 475 5.14 15.25 21.12
CA MET A 475 5.02 15.40 22.55
C MET A 475 3.79 14.68 23.10
N VAL A 476 3.98 14.02 24.22
CA VAL A 476 2.92 13.32 24.96
C VAL A 476 2.89 13.87 26.39
N THR A 477 1.76 14.41 26.78
CA THR A 477 1.54 14.90 28.16
C THR A 477 0.54 14.00 28.86
N VAL A 478 0.96 13.34 29.95
CA VAL A 478 0.12 12.49 30.79
C VAL A 478 -0.42 13.30 31.94
N GLU A 479 -1.74 13.19 32.21
CA GLU A 479 -2.44 13.94 33.25
C GLU A 479 -2.20 15.46 33.16
N PRO A 480 -2.47 16.09 31.98
CA PRO A 480 -2.26 17.52 31.84
C PRO A 480 -3.09 18.28 32.89
N THR A 481 -2.46 19.22 33.59
CA THR A 481 -3.18 20.10 34.51
C THR A 481 -4.26 20.88 33.76
N ARG A 482 -5.29 21.37 34.44
CA ARG A 482 -6.31 22.20 33.82
C ARG A 482 -5.74 23.44 33.07
N ALA A 483 -4.64 24.00 33.62
CA ALA A 483 -3.94 25.08 32.96
C ALA A 483 -3.28 24.67 31.66
N GLN A 484 -2.51 23.57 31.67
CA GLN A 484 -1.89 22.98 30.46
C GLN A 484 -2.94 22.58 29.42
N LEU A 485 -4.00 21.90 29.85
CA LEU A 485 -5.12 21.50 28.95
C LEU A 485 -5.76 22.74 28.32
N SER A 486 -6.03 23.78 29.13
CA SER A 486 -6.62 25.03 28.63
C SER A 486 -5.69 25.75 27.65
N GLU A 487 -4.39 25.70 27.89
CA GLU A 487 -3.37 26.25 26.99
C GLU A 487 -3.28 25.47 25.69
N LEU A 488 -3.21 24.12 25.74
CA LEU A 488 -3.20 23.24 24.58
C LEU A 488 -4.46 23.40 23.71
N LEU A 489 -5.65 23.40 24.33
CA LEU A 489 -6.90 23.61 23.61
C LEU A 489 -7.03 25.02 23.02
N ARG A 490 -6.47 26.03 23.70
CA ARG A 490 -6.41 27.39 23.16
C ARG A 490 -5.46 27.46 21.98
N ALA A 491 -4.28 26.86 22.09
CA ALA A 491 -3.30 26.78 21.00
C ALA A 491 -3.88 26.07 19.78
N SER A 492 -4.56 24.93 19.99
CA SER A 492 -5.22 24.18 18.91
C SER A 492 -6.33 25.01 18.21
N LYS A 493 -7.17 25.69 18.98
CA LYS A 493 -8.22 26.57 18.40
C LYS A 493 -7.62 27.75 17.64
N GLU A 494 -6.57 28.37 18.18
CA GLU A 494 -5.89 29.46 17.50
C GLU A 494 -5.19 28.96 16.23
N GLN A 495 -4.58 27.78 16.27
CA GLN A 495 -3.99 27.17 15.08
C GLN A 495 -5.04 26.87 14.00
N ALA A 496 -6.19 26.28 14.39
CA ALA A 496 -7.28 26.04 13.46
C ALA A 496 -7.82 27.34 12.83
N ARG A 497 -7.89 28.43 13.63
CA ARG A 497 -8.27 29.76 13.14
C ARG A 497 -7.24 30.33 12.16
N LEU A 498 -5.96 30.18 12.46
CA LEU A 498 -4.88 30.61 11.57
C LEU A 498 -4.88 29.82 10.26
N ASP A 499 -5.14 28.51 10.32
CA ASP A 499 -5.27 27.67 9.15
C ASP A 499 -6.46 28.06 8.26
N GLU A 500 -7.59 28.42 8.86
CA GLU A 500 -8.75 28.93 8.14
C GLU A 500 -8.43 30.24 7.42
N ILE A 501 -7.77 31.18 8.10
CA ILE A 501 -7.28 32.42 7.48
C ILE A 501 -6.29 32.13 6.35
N ALA A 502 -5.32 31.24 6.57
CA ALA A 502 -4.35 30.86 5.57
C ALA A 502 -5.00 30.26 4.32
N ARG A 503 -6.00 29.39 4.52
CA ARG A 503 -6.77 28.80 3.40
C ARG A 503 -7.60 29.83 2.65
N ALA A 504 -8.23 30.76 3.36
CA ALA A 504 -9.02 31.82 2.72
C ALA A 504 -8.19 32.69 1.77
N HIS A 505 -6.92 32.88 2.08
CA HIS A 505 -5.97 33.70 1.28
C HIS A 505 -4.97 32.83 0.48
N ALA A 506 -5.19 31.54 0.32
CA ALA A 506 -4.23 30.61 -0.27
C ALA A 506 -3.82 31.00 -1.71
N HIS A 507 -4.77 31.52 -2.49
CA HIS A 507 -4.54 31.89 -3.90
C HIS A 507 -3.92 33.30 -4.07
N GLU A 508 -3.81 34.07 -3.00
CA GLU A 508 -3.17 35.37 -3.06
C GLU A 508 -1.63 35.23 -3.10
N PRO A 509 -0.91 36.08 -3.89
CA PRO A 509 0.54 36.07 -3.91
C PRO A 509 1.15 36.30 -2.53
N ALA A 510 2.20 35.57 -2.21
CA ALA A 510 3.00 35.82 -1.03
C ALA A 510 4.05 36.90 -1.36
N MET A 511 3.99 38.04 -0.66
CA MET A 511 4.88 39.18 -0.91
C MET A 511 5.86 39.36 0.25
N PHE A 512 7.13 39.62 -0.03
CA PHE A 512 8.13 39.99 0.95
C PHE A 512 9.00 41.15 0.42
N ALA A 513 9.09 42.24 1.13
CA ALA A 513 9.86 43.43 0.75
C ALA A 513 9.57 43.90 -0.71
N GLY A 514 8.30 43.89 -1.14
CA GLY A 514 7.85 44.30 -2.47
C GLY A 514 8.10 43.28 -3.59
N ARG A 515 8.65 42.11 -3.28
CA ARG A 515 8.95 41.03 -4.22
C ARG A 515 8.01 39.84 -3.95
N GLN A 516 7.50 39.24 -5.01
CA GLN A 516 6.75 38.00 -4.91
C GLN A 516 7.68 36.84 -4.57
N ILE A 517 7.29 36.03 -3.59
CA ILE A 517 7.94 34.77 -3.24
C ILE A 517 7.00 33.65 -3.69
N PHE A 518 7.52 32.74 -4.51
CA PHE A 518 6.72 31.64 -5.03
C PHE A 518 6.70 30.48 -4.03
N VAL A 519 5.50 30.09 -3.60
CA VAL A 519 5.32 28.91 -2.74
C VAL A 519 4.75 27.79 -3.60
N ARG A 520 5.58 26.80 -3.90
CA ARG A 520 5.33 25.68 -4.80
C ARG A 520 5.07 24.39 -4.05
N ALA A 521 4.41 23.44 -4.70
CA ALA A 521 4.16 22.12 -4.13
C ALA A 521 5.30 21.14 -4.43
N ASN A 522 5.65 20.29 -3.44
CA ASN A 522 6.37 19.04 -3.67
C ASN A 522 5.36 18.02 -4.17
N VAL A 523 5.65 17.34 -5.26
CA VAL A 523 4.78 16.36 -5.91
C VAL A 523 5.50 15.01 -5.95
N ALA A 524 4.93 14.03 -5.30
CA ALA A 524 5.34 12.64 -5.33
C ALA A 524 4.34 11.78 -6.13
N MET A 525 3.06 12.21 -6.19
CA MET A 525 1.97 11.56 -6.92
C MET A 525 1.13 12.63 -7.63
N PRO A 526 0.40 12.31 -8.70
CA PRO A 526 -0.47 13.27 -9.39
C PRO A 526 -1.49 13.97 -8.48
N ASP A 527 -2.00 13.27 -7.46
CA ASP A 527 -2.94 13.82 -6.47
C ASP A 527 -2.32 14.95 -5.63
N ASP A 528 -1.01 14.93 -5.42
CA ASP A 528 -0.30 16.05 -4.77
C ASP A 528 -0.38 17.34 -5.59
N ALA A 529 -0.36 17.21 -6.90
CA ALA A 529 -0.53 18.36 -7.81
C ALA A 529 -1.95 18.93 -7.70
N VAL A 530 -2.97 18.06 -7.66
CA VAL A 530 -4.37 18.48 -7.47
C VAL A 530 -4.55 19.17 -6.12
N LEU A 531 -3.99 18.58 -5.04
CA LEU A 531 -4.04 19.18 -3.70
C LEU A 531 -3.26 20.50 -3.64
N GLY A 532 -2.10 20.57 -4.29
CA GLY A 532 -1.29 21.77 -4.41
C GLY A 532 -2.04 22.91 -5.09
N ALA A 533 -2.68 22.64 -6.22
CA ALA A 533 -3.51 23.59 -6.94
C ALA A 533 -4.68 24.10 -6.09
N LYS A 534 -5.40 23.17 -5.43
CA LYS A 534 -6.49 23.50 -4.52
C LYS A 534 -6.04 24.41 -3.36
N ASN A 535 -4.82 24.24 -2.88
CA ASN A 535 -4.21 25.02 -1.82
C ASN A 535 -3.46 26.26 -2.32
N GLY A 536 -3.59 26.61 -3.60
CA GLY A 536 -3.04 27.84 -4.17
C GLY A 536 -1.52 27.80 -4.38
N ALA A 537 -0.93 26.64 -4.68
CA ALA A 537 0.48 26.54 -5.01
C ALA A 537 0.80 27.31 -6.31
N ASP A 538 1.96 27.97 -6.35
CA ASP A 538 2.48 28.69 -7.51
C ASP A 538 3.26 27.71 -8.44
N GLY A 539 2.66 26.55 -8.71
CA GLY A 539 3.26 25.45 -9.47
C GLY A 539 3.93 24.39 -8.58
N SER A 540 4.81 23.56 -9.19
CA SER A 540 5.64 22.59 -8.47
C SER A 540 7.11 23.01 -8.47
N GLY A 541 7.75 22.96 -7.31
CA GLY A 541 9.20 23.18 -7.17
C GLY A 541 9.99 21.88 -7.12
N LEU A 542 9.32 20.76 -6.98
CA LEU A 542 9.92 19.42 -6.96
C LEU A 542 8.88 18.36 -7.36
N VAL A 543 9.08 17.73 -8.50
CA VAL A 543 8.43 16.46 -8.85
C VAL A 543 9.45 15.34 -8.62
N ARG A 544 9.12 14.39 -7.74
CA ARG A 544 9.99 13.29 -7.33
C ARG A 544 9.78 12.08 -8.23
N THR A 545 10.53 11.97 -9.31
CA THR A 545 10.33 10.91 -10.31
C THR A 545 10.62 9.52 -9.77
N GLU A 546 11.55 9.40 -8.85
CA GLU A 546 11.87 8.13 -8.19
C GLU A 546 10.73 7.59 -7.32
N VAL A 547 9.88 8.48 -6.77
CA VAL A 547 8.68 8.08 -6.02
C VAL A 547 7.50 7.87 -6.98
N LEU A 548 7.36 8.74 -7.97
CA LEU A 548 6.28 8.73 -8.94
C LEU A 548 6.22 7.41 -9.72
N PHE A 549 7.38 6.80 -9.96
CA PHE A 549 7.52 5.55 -10.69
C PHE A 549 8.06 4.40 -9.82
N ALA A 550 8.08 4.54 -8.48
CA ALA A 550 8.62 3.53 -7.57
C ALA A 550 7.93 2.17 -7.68
N ASP A 551 6.60 2.20 -7.85
CA ASP A 551 5.76 1.00 -7.93
C ASP A 551 5.62 0.48 -9.37
N TRP A 552 6.32 1.10 -10.32
CA TRP A 552 6.33 0.64 -11.70
C TRP A 552 7.24 -0.58 -11.82
N ASP A 553 6.79 -1.50 -12.60
CA ASP A 553 7.36 -2.81 -12.81
C ASP A 553 8.36 -2.85 -13.98
N HIS A 554 8.50 -1.78 -14.73
CA HIS A 554 9.44 -1.60 -15.82
C HIS A 554 9.90 -0.14 -15.88
N ALA A 555 11.03 0.11 -16.46
CA ALA A 555 11.45 1.48 -16.73
C ALA A 555 10.37 2.19 -17.57
N PRO A 556 9.78 3.30 -17.08
CA PRO A 556 8.72 3.97 -17.80
C PRO A 556 9.22 4.46 -19.18
N THR A 557 8.43 4.23 -20.21
CA THR A 557 8.75 4.71 -21.57
C THR A 557 8.73 6.24 -21.62
N ILE A 558 9.19 6.82 -22.73
CA ILE A 558 9.12 8.27 -22.95
C ILE A 558 7.67 8.73 -22.93
N GLU A 559 6.77 7.94 -23.49
CA GLU A 559 5.34 8.18 -23.57
C GLU A 559 4.69 8.17 -22.19
N ASP A 560 4.97 7.18 -21.37
CA ASP A 560 4.45 7.04 -20.00
C ASP A 560 4.88 8.22 -19.12
N GLN A 561 6.17 8.56 -19.16
CA GLN A 561 6.70 9.69 -18.42
C GLN A 561 6.05 11.02 -18.87
N ALA A 562 5.93 11.24 -20.18
CA ALA A 562 5.32 12.44 -20.73
C ALA A 562 3.84 12.55 -20.35
N GLU A 563 3.10 11.43 -20.32
CA GLU A 563 1.69 11.41 -19.91
C GLU A 563 1.54 11.83 -18.45
N VAL A 564 2.29 11.21 -17.53
CA VAL A 564 2.23 11.51 -16.09
C VAL A 564 2.66 12.97 -15.82
N PHE A 565 3.73 13.45 -16.46
CA PHE A 565 4.15 14.85 -16.30
C PHE A 565 3.12 15.83 -16.87
N THR A 566 2.42 15.45 -17.93
CA THR A 566 1.32 16.25 -18.50
C THR A 566 0.14 16.33 -17.55
N GLN A 567 -0.24 15.22 -16.91
CA GLN A 567 -1.29 15.20 -15.88
C GLN A 567 -0.96 16.14 -14.72
N ILE A 568 0.29 16.11 -14.22
CA ILE A 568 0.76 17.01 -13.16
C ILE A 568 0.69 18.48 -13.61
N ALA A 569 1.15 18.79 -14.84
CA ALA A 569 1.11 20.14 -15.39
C ALA A 569 -0.33 20.66 -15.54
N GLN A 570 -1.24 19.81 -16.00
CA GLN A 570 -2.66 20.15 -16.15
C GLN A 570 -3.33 20.41 -14.79
N ALA A 571 -3.02 19.59 -13.78
CA ALA A 571 -3.57 19.74 -12.44
C ALA A 571 -3.15 21.05 -11.77
N LEU A 572 -1.88 21.47 -11.93
CA LEU A 572 -1.35 22.73 -11.40
C LEU A 572 -1.67 23.95 -12.27
N GLY A 573 -2.03 23.74 -13.54
CA GLY A 573 -2.18 24.77 -14.55
C GLY A 573 -0.93 24.87 -15.44
N VAL A 574 -1.13 24.76 -16.76
CA VAL A 574 -0.03 24.65 -17.75
C VAL A 574 0.89 25.89 -17.83
N ASP A 575 0.42 27.04 -17.33
CA ASP A 575 1.20 28.28 -17.24
C ASP A 575 2.02 28.36 -15.93
N GLN A 576 1.78 27.46 -14.98
CA GLN A 576 2.55 27.36 -13.75
C GLN A 576 3.78 26.47 -13.96
N PRO A 577 4.93 26.81 -13.36
CA PRO A 577 6.12 25.99 -13.52
C PRO A 577 5.96 24.63 -12.81
N ILE A 578 6.33 23.56 -13.50
CA ILE A 578 6.59 22.28 -12.87
C ILE A 578 8.08 21.98 -12.94
N THR A 579 8.72 21.70 -11.82
CA THR A 579 10.15 21.38 -11.73
C THR A 579 10.30 19.88 -11.56
N ILE A 580 10.70 19.20 -12.63
CA ILE A 580 10.88 17.75 -12.67
C ILE A 580 12.33 17.44 -12.28
N ARG A 581 12.52 16.76 -11.16
CA ARG A 581 13.82 16.23 -10.76
C ARG A 581 14.07 14.95 -11.57
N THR A 582 15.22 14.86 -12.24
CA THR A 582 15.62 13.61 -12.89
C THR A 582 15.89 12.53 -11.84
N TRP A 583 16.05 11.30 -12.29
CA TRP A 583 16.19 10.13 -11.44
C TRP A 583 17.15 10.35 -10.26
N ASP A 584 16.60 10.38 -9.02
CA ASP A 584 17.36 10.37 -7.77
C ASP A 584 17.26 9.00 -7.10
N VAL A 585 17.63 7.98 -7.87
CA VAL A 585 17.59 6.58 -7.49
C VAL A 585 18.91 6.16 -6.85
N GLY A 586 18.85 5.24 -5.91
CA GLY A 586 19.96 4.72 -5.11
C GLY A 586 19.82 5.08 -3.64
N ALA A 587 20.66 4.56 -2.78
CA ALA A 587 20.60 4.64 -1.33
C ALA A 587 19.24 4.15 -0.77
N ASP A 588 18.45 5.04 -0.16
CA ASP A 588 17.14 4.78 0.41
C ASP A 588 15.96 4.79 -0.60
N LYS A 589 16.25 4.96 -1.89
CA LYS A 589 15.26 5.11 -2.95
C LYS A 589 15.52 4.12 -4.09
N PRO A 590 15.41 2.82 -3.83
CA PRO A 590 15.53 1.82 -4.88
C PRO A 590 14.31 1.88 -5.80
N VAL A 591 14.52 1.60 -7.09
CA VAL A 591 13.47 1.27 -8.05
C VAL A 591 13.81 -0.08 -8.67
N SER A 592 12.80 -0.84 -9.07
CA SER A 592 12.99 -2.21 -9.57
C SER A 592 13.79 -2.28 -10.87
N PHE A 593 13.70 -1.25 -11.71
CA PHE A 593 14.23 -1.22 -13.07
C PHE A 593 15.63 -0.58 -13.20
N PHE A 594 16.29 -0.16 -12.12
CA PHE A 594 17.69 0.26 -12.12
C PHE A 594 18.47 -0.56 -11.10
N GLU A 595 19.38 -1.36 -11.58
CA GLU A 595 20.30 -2.12 -10.72
C GLU A 595 21.23 -1.16 -9.96
N SER A 596 21.07 -1.13 -8.63
CA SER A 596 21.94 -0.40 -7.73
C SER A 596 22.98 -1.36 -7.13
N PRO A 597 24.26 -0.98 -7.08
CA PRO A 597 25.27 -1.83 -6.46
C PRO A 597 25.02 -1.94 -4.96
N HIS A 598 25.37 -3.08 -4.38
CA HIS A 598 25.47 -3.20 -2.93
C HIS A 598 26.68 -2.40 -2.45
N GLU A 599 26.49 -1.47 -1.54
CA GLU A 599 27.51 -0.57 -1.01
C GLU A 599 27.41 -0.48 0.52
N ASP A 600 28.55 -0.42 1.19
CA ASP A 600 28.61 -0.29 2.66
C ASP A 600 28.03 1.05 3.15
N ASN A 601 28.10 2.09 2.32
CA ASN A 601 27.58 3.42 2.59
C ASN A 601 26.77 3.95 1.40
N PRO A 602 25.55 3.44 1.17
CA PRO A 602 24.76 3.74 -0.04
C PRO A 602 24.50 5.22 -0.27
N PHE A 603 24.33 6.02 0.80
CA PHE A 603 24.13 7.47 0.70
C PHE A 603 25.36 8.22 0.14
N LEU A 604 26.57 7.66 0.30
CA LEU A 604 27.81 8.24 -0.22
C LEU A 604 28.22 7.63 -1.57
N GLY A 605 27.49 6.66 -2.05
CA GLY A 605 27.81 5.82 -3.19
C GLY A 605 27.18 6.25 -4.52
N VAL A 606 26.72 5.24 -5.27
CA VAL A 606 26.18 5.38 -6.63
C VAL A 606 24.71 5.71 -6.57
N ARG A 607 24.39 7.00 -6.56
CA ARG A 607 23.03 7.55 -6.46
C ARG A 607 22.84 8.74 -7.41
N GLY A 608 21.61 8.96 -7.86
CA GLY A 608 21.23 10.12 -8.68
C GLY A 608 22.03 10.20 -9.98
N ILE A 609 22.65 11.35 -10.26
CA ILE A 609 23.43 11.57 -11.49
C ILE A 609 24.58 10.55 -11.63
N ARG A 610 25.14 10.02 -10.53
CA ARG A 610 26.19 9.00 -10.57
C ARG A 610 25.67 7.66 -11.04
N LEU A 611 24.45 7.27 -10.64
CA LEU A 611 23.80 6.08 -11.14
C LEU A 611 23.46 6.21 -12.63
N MET A 612 22.98 7.37 -13.05
CA MET A 612 22.65 7.63 -14.44
C MET A 612 23.85 7.52 -15.41
N ARG A 613 25.08 7.58 -14.91
CA ARG A 613 26.27 7.24 -15.72
C ARG A 613 26.31 5.78 -16.16
N ARG A 614 25.63 4.88 -15.44
CA ARG A 614 25.46 3.48 -15.84
C ARG A 614 24.30 3.31 -16.83
N PHE A 615 23.30 4.22 -16.74
CA PHE A 615 22.07 4.19 -17.55
C PHE A 615 21.86 5.48 -18.33
N PRO A 616 22.83 5.92 -19.19
CA PRO A 616 22.75 7.20 -19.87
C PRO A 616 21.52 7.31 -20.79
N GLN A 617 21.06 6.19 -21.38
CA GLN A 617 19.88 6.18 -22.23
C GLN A 617 18.61 6.50 -21.44
N ALA A 618 18.47 5.98 -20.23
CA ALA A 618 17.31 6.26 -19.37
C ALA A 618 17.21 7.76 -19.01
N LEU A 619 18.36 8.43 -18.82
CA LEU A 619 18.38 9.88 -18.60
C LEU A 619 18.04 10.66 -19.89
N ILE A 620 18.51 10.21 -21.06
CA ILE A 620 18.14 10.79 -22.36
C ILE A 620 16.61 10.65 -22.57
N ASP A 621 16.04 9.47 -22.31
CA ASP A 621 14.63 9.20 -22.51
C ASP A 621 13.78 10.06 -21.57
N GLN A 622 14.21 10.24 -20.31
CA GLN A 622 13.54 11.16 -19.37
C GLN A 622 13.61 12.62 -19.85
N PHE A 623 14.76 13.08 -20.36
CA PHE A 623 14.86 14.40 -20.96
C PHE A 623 13.93 14.57 -22.16
N ARG A 624 13.82 13.56 -23.02
CA ARG A 624 12.91 13.57 -24.18
C ARG A 624 11.46 13.71 -23.73
N ALA A 625 11.02 12.94 -22.73
CA ALA A 625 9.68 13.08 -22.16
C ALA A 625 9.43 14.50 -21.63
N ILE A 626 10.38 15.06 -20.87
CA ILE A 626 10.31 16.41 -20.32
C ILE A 626 10.23 17.47 -21.44
N ILE A 627 11.01 17.32 -22.51
CA ILE A 627 11.00 18.22 -23.66
C ILE A 627 9.66 18.18 -24.40
N ARG A 628 9.03 17.02 -24.55
CA ARG A 628 7.69 16.88 -25.15
C ARG A 628 6.64 17.63 -24.34
N VAL A 629 6.66 17.51 -23.02
CA VAL A 629 5.73 18.23 -22.13
C VAL A 629 5.96 19.73 -22.19
N ALA A 630 7.22 20.17 -22.33
CA ALA A 630 7.56 21.60 -22.43
C ALA A 630 6.95 22.31 -23.64
N GLN A 631 6.49 21.58 -24.69
CA GLN A 631 5.78 22.16 -25.81
C GLN A 631 4.41 22.73 -25.41
N HIS A 632 3.81 22.22 -24.35
CA HIS A 632 2.43 22.51 -23.94
C HIS A 632 2.32 23.08 -22.51
N ALA A 633 3.40 23.04 -21.72
CA ALA A 633 3.43 23.50 -20.34
C ALA A 633 4.73 24.22 -19.99
N TYR A 634 4.75 24.93 -18.85
CA TYR A 634 5.98 25.55 -18.35
C TYR A 634 6.76 24.56 -17.50
N VAL A 635 7.79 23.96 -18.09
CA VAL A 635 8.57 22.90 -17.46
C VAL A 635 9.98 23.35 -17.14
N ARG A 636 10.50 22.85 -16.01
CA ARG A 636 11.88 23.00 -15.55
C ARG A 636 12.43 21.62 -15.25
N VAL A 637 13.64 21.34 -15.67
CA VAL A 637 14.35 20.08 -15.33
C VAL A 637 15.43 20.35 -14.31
N MET A 638 15.57 19.49 -13.30
CA MET A 638 16.49 19.66 -12.18
C MET A 638 17.32 18.40 -11.96
N ILE A 639 18.63 18.54 -11.98
CA ILE A 639 19.58 17.42 -11.83
C ILE A 639 19.94 17.25 -10.36
N PRO A 640 19.69 16.05 -9.74
CA PRO A 640 20.04 15.78 -8.35
C PRO A 640 21.49 15.37 -8.15
N MET A 641 21.98 15.41 -6.92
CA MET A 641 23.26 14.84 -6.44
C MET A 641 24.51 15.36 -7.16
N VAL A 642 24.42 16.51 -7.84
CA VAL A 642 25.57 17.11 -8.52
C VAL A 642 26.61 17.57 -7.50
N THR A 643 27.86 17.13 -7.69
CA THR A 643 28.97 17.46 -6.81
C THR A 643 30.07 18.22 -7.56
N THR A 644 30.25 17.91 -8.85
CA THR A 644 31.34 18.44 -9.69
C THR A 644 30.78 19.12 -10.96
N VAL A 645 31.56 20.08 -11.47
CA VAL A 645 31.21 20.75 -12.74
C VAL A 645 31.17 19.76 -13.91
N SER A 646 31.97 18.71 -13.88
CA SER A 646 31.97 17.67 -14.92
C SER A 646 30.66 16.86 -14.96
N GLU A 647 30.01 16.66 -13.80
CA GLU A 647 28.74 15.95 -13.73
C GLU A 647 27.61 16.77 -14.40
N ILE A 648 27.50 18.06 -14.09
CA ILE A 648 26.47 18.91 -14.69
C ILE A 648 26.73 19.16 -16.18
N THR A 649 28.01 19.24 -16.59
CA THR A 649 28.39 19.38 -18.02
C THR A 649 27.96 18.12 -18.79
N TRP A 650 28.25 16.95 -18.25
CA TRP A 650 27.83 15.67 -18.84
C TRP A 650 26.30 15.58 -18.94
N ALA A 651 25.55 15.95 -17.90
CA ALA A 651 24.09 15.95 -17.95
C ALA A 651 23.56 16.92 -19.02
N ARG A 652 24.19 18.08 -19.19
CA ARG A 652 23.85 19.06 -20.25
C ARG A 652 24.12 18.48 -21.66
N GLU A 653 25.18 17.71 -21.84
CA GLU A 653 25.47 17.02 -23.12
C GLU A 653 24.38 16.01 -23.47
N LEU A 654 23.92 15.20 -22.48
CA LEU A 654 22.80 14.28 -22.70
C LEU A 654 21.48 15.00 -22.95
N PHE A 655 21.24 16.13 -22.26
CA PHE A 655 20.08 16.99 -22.52
C PHE A 655 20.09 17.50 -23.96
N ASN A 656 21.25 17.98 -24.47
CA ASN A 656 21.38 18.40 -25.84
C ASN A 656 21.15 17.26 -26.85
N THR A 657 21.59 16.04 -26.51
CA THR A 657 21.29 14.84 -27.30
C THR A 657 19.79 14.58 -27.37
N ALA A 658 19.07 14.73 -26.26
CA ALA A 658 17.61 14.61 -26.24
C ALA A 658 16.91 15.71 -27.06
N VAL A 659 17.40 16.96 -27.03
CA VAL A 659 16.90 18.08 -27.84
C VAL A 659 17.04 17.77 -29.32
N GLU A 660 18.20 17.23 -29.74
CA GLU A 660 18.43 16.81 -31.13
C GLU A 660 17.45 15.70 -31.55
N ALA A 661 17.26 14.69 -30.67
CA ALA A 661 16.37 13.56 -30.91
C ALA A 661 14.89 13.97 -31.04
N GLU A 662 14.46 15.02 -30.36
CA GLU A 662 13.11 15.60 -30.46
C GLU A 662 13.02 16.71 -31.56
N GLY A 663 14.02 16.84 -32.44
CA GLY A 663 13.99 17.73 -33.63
C GLY A 663 14.19 19.21 -33.31
N ARG A 664 14.85 19.56 -32.21
CA ARG A 664 15.14 20.92 -31.76
C ARG A 664 13.90 21.81 -31.66
N PRO A 665 12.98 21.49 -30.75
CA PRO A 665 11.75 22.27 -30.58
C PRO A 665 12.06 23.71 -30.12
N GLU A 666 11.13 24.64 -30.41
CA GLU A 666 11.29 26.05 -30.05
C GLU A 666 11.26 26.30 -28.55
N ARG A 667 10.40 25.56 -27.81
CA ARG A 667 10.30 25.64 -26.34
C ARG A 667 11.13 24.56 -25.68
N LEU A 668 12.14 24.99 -24.95
CA LEU A 668 12.95 24.10 -24.15
C LEU A 668 12.67 24.32 -22.65
N PRO A 669 12.72 23.24 -21.83
CA PRO A 669 12.64 23.40 -20.38
C PRO A 669 13.86 24.16 -19.87
N GLN A 670 13.68 24.97 -18.82
CA GLN A 670 14.80 25.51 -18.07
C GLN A 670 15.59 24.37 -17.41
N PHE A 671 16.90 24.45 -17.47
CA PHE A 671 17.80 23.41 -16.97
C PHE A 671 18.48 23.88 -15.70
N GLY A 672 18.20 23.24 -14.58
CA GLY A 672 18.72 23.56 -13.26
C GLY A 672 19.38 22.39 -12.55
N MET A 673 19.90 22.65 -11.38
CA MET A 673 20.46 21.63 -10.53
C MET A 673 20.01 21.76 -9.07
N MET A 674 20.06 20.66 -8.35
CA MET A 674 19.86 20.63 -6.91
C MET A 674 21.20 20.88 -6.21
N LEU A 675 21.19 21.83 -5.26
CA LEU A 675 22.30 22.09 -4.35
C LEU A 675 22.07 21.33 -3.07
N GLU A 676 22.64 20.12 -3.00
CA GLU A 676 22.42 19.23 -1.86
C GLU A 676 23.69 18.50 -1.43
N THR A 677 24.80 18.77 -2.10
CA THR A 677 26.14 18.30 -1.68
C THR A 677 26.99 19.48 -1.18
N PRO A 678 27.76 19.31 -0.10
CA PRO A 678 28.60 20.38 0.45
C PRO A 678 29.57 20.98 -0.58
N ALA A 679 30.18 20.16 -1.43
CA ALA A 679 31.14 20.60 -2.43
C ALA A 679 30.48 21.51 -3.49
N ALA A 680 29.27 21.17 -3.96
CA ALA A 680 28.54 22.01 -4.90
C ALA A 680 28.13 23.34 -4.26
N MET A 681 27.66 23.30 -3.01
CA MET A 681 27.24 24.48 -2.27
C MET A 681 28.40 25.46 -2.07
N LEU A 682 29.58 24.97 -1.68
CA LEU A 682 30.78 25.80 -1.46
C LEU A 682 31.38 26.34 -2.77
N ASN A 683 31.17 25.67 -3.90
CA ASN A 683 31.70 26.06 -5.21
C ASN A 683 30.62 26.53 -6.18
N VAL A 684 29.51 27.09 -5.68
CA VAL A 684 28.31 27.36 -6.45
C VAL A 684 28.52 28.25 -7.68
N LYS A 685 29.44 29.21 -7.61
CA LYS A 685 29.79 30.10 -8.73
C LYS A 685 30.27 29.35 -9.99
N ALA A 686 30.94 28.21 -9.83
CA ALA A 686 31.40 27.43 -10.96
C ALA A 686 30.25 26.76 -11.75
N PHE A 687 29.06 26.73 -11.17
CA PHE A 687 27.85 26.16 -11.78
C PHE A 687 26.90 27.22 -12.33
N ASP A 688 27.01 28.50 -11.90
CA ASP A 688 26.03 29.56 -12.20
C ASP A 688 25.84 29.80 -13.71
N GLU A 689 26.93 29.77 -14.48
CA GLU A 689 26.86 29.85 -15.96
C GLU A 689 26.40 28.58 -16.67
N LYS A 690 26.23 27.46 -15.93
CA LYS A 690 25.89 26.14 -16.48
C LYS A 690 24.40 25.82 -16.38
N VAL A 691 23.65 26.54 -15.54
CA VAL A 691 22.26 26.26 -15.23
C VAL A 691 21.43 27.54 -15.20
N ASP A 692 20.11 27.40 -15.38
CA ASP A 692 19.19 28.51 -15.38
C ASP A 692 18.60 28.81 -13.99
N PHE A 693 18.72 27.88 -13.05
CA PHE A 693 18.24 28.02 -11.68
C PHE A 693 18.86 26.97 -10.74
N PHE A 694 18.77 27.26 -9.45
CA PHE A 694 19.15 26.35 -8.38
C PHE A 694 17.99 26.08 -7.43
N SER A 695 17.99 24.89 -6.81
CA SER A 695 17.13 24.55 -5.69
C SER A 695 17.94 23.84 -4.60
N VAL A 696 17.90 24.32 -3.37
CA VAL A 696 18.61 23.66 -2.25
C VAL A 696 17.81 22.46 -1.77
N GLY A 697 18.39 21.27 -1.86
CA GLY A 697 17.88 20.03 -1.27
C GLY A 697 18.30 19.92 0.19
N THR A 698 17.53 20.52 1.10
CA THR A 698 17.98 20.70 2.49
C THR A 698 18.14 19.40 3.25
N ASN A 699 17.40 18.35 2.93
CA ASN A 699 17.48 17.08 3.66
C ASN A 699 18.84 16.41 3.44
N ASP A 700 19.25 16.24 2.18
CA ASP A 700 20.55 15.65 1.83
C ASP A 700 21.70 16.60 2.21
N LEU A 701 21.54 17.92 2.03
CA LEU A 701 22.57 18.88 2.44
C LEU A 701 22.85 18.81 3.96
N ILE A 702 21.81 18.76 4.78
CA ILE A 702 21.93 18.63 6.24
C ILE A 702 22.63 17.32 6.58
N GLN A 703 22.18 16.19 6.01
CA GLN A 703 22.78 14.88 6.24
C GLN A 703 24.27 14.87 5.95
N TYR A 704 24.70 15.41 4.81
CA TYR A 704 26.11 15.41 4.41
C TYR A 704 26.96 16.43 5.18
N MET A 705 26.38 17.58 5.56
CA MET A 705 27.07 18.59 6.37
C MET A 705 27.20 18.16 7.83
N ALA A 706 26.21 17.47 8.38
CA ALA A 706 26.22 16.91 9.72
C ALA A 706 27.06 15.63 9.82
N ALA A 707 27.35 14.97 8.69
CA ALA A 707 27.88 13.61 8.66
C ALA A 707 27.03 12.63 9.50
N ALA A 708 25.71 12.83 9.52
CA ALA A 708 24.75 12.09 10.34
C ALA A 708 23.65 11.52 9.43
N ASP A 709 23.39 10.22 9.55
CA ASP A 709 22.34 9.54 8.81
C ASP A 709 20.97 10.01 9.31
N ARG A 710 20.13 10.54 8.43
CA ARG A 710 18.78 11.01 8.75
C ARG A 710 17.82 9.90 9.19
N GLY A 711 18.13 8.63 8.85
CA GLY A 711 17.37 7.47 9.28
C GLY A 711 17.72 6.98 10.68
N ASN A 712 18.82 7.49 11.27
CA ASN A 712 19.30 7.10 12.58
C ASN A 712 18.89 8.12 13.66
N ALA A 713 17.96 7.72 14.53
CA ALA A 713 17.46 8.56 15.62
C ALA A 713 18.53 8.98 16.64
N ASP A 714 19.58 8.17 16.83
CA ASP A 714 20.65 8.44 17.81
C ASP A 714 21.51 9.66 17.43
N VAL A 715 21.53 10.02 16.15
CA VAL A 715 22.30 11.18 15.63
C VAL A 715 21.40 12.31 15.12
N ALA A 716 20.09 12.23 15.28
CA ALA A 716 19.14 13.22 14.79
C ALA A 716 19.40 14.62 15.35
N THR A 717 19.80 14.73 16.63
CA THR A 717 20.12 16.01 17.30
C THR A 717 21.26 16.75 16.62
N VAL A 718 22.25 16.04 16.07
CA VAL A 718 23.37 16.66 15.34
C VAL A 718 22.87 17.39 14.10
N SER A 719 21.92 16.80 13.39
CA SER A 719 21.28 17.39 12.21
C SER A 719 20.51 18.68 12.57
N GLU A 720 19.81 18.68 13.70
CA GLU A 720 19.07 19.87 14.19
C GLU A 720 20.00 21.01 14.58
N GLU A 721 21.09 20.70 15.27
CA GLU A 721 22.05 21.69 15.76
C GLU A 721 22.74 22.49 14.63
N ILE A 722 22.89 21.91 13.44
CA ILE A 722 23.54 22.60 12.31
C ILE A 722 22.59 23.41 11.43
N ILE A 723 21.27 23.40 11.67
CA ILE A 723 20.28 24.15 10.86
C ILE A 723 20.68 25.66 10.75
N PRO A 724 21.10 26.37 11.82
CA PRO A 724 21.52 27.75 11.70
C PRO A 724 22.73 27.94 10.76
N LEU A 725 23.66 26.97 10.72
CA LEU A 725 24.78 26.97 9.78
C LEU A 725 24.28 26.84 8.34
N ILE A 726 23.36 25.93 8.10
CA ILE A 726 22.75 25.71 6.77
C ILE A 726 22.04 26.97 6.27
N VAL A 727 21.25 27.63 7.12
CA VAL A 727 20.57 28.90 6.77
C VAL A 727 21.56 30.00 6.40
N ASN A 728 22.66 30.13 7.16
CA ASN A 728 23.72 31.08 6.84
C ASN A 728 24.40 30.75 5.51
N LEU A 729 24.69 29.49 5.24
CA LEU A 729 25.28 29.04 3.99
C LEU A 729 24.34 29.30 2.78
N ILE A 730 23.04 29.12 2.96
CA ILE A 730 22.03 29.48 1.94
C ILE A 730 22.06 30.99 1.68
N ALA A 731 22.14 31.82 2.74
CA ALA A 731 22.22 33.26 2.60
C ALA A 731 23.48 33.71 1.87
N ASP A 732 24.63 33.13 2.18
CA ASP A 732 25.89 33.43 1.49
C ASP A 732 25.85 33.02 0.02
N THR A 733 25.25 31.84 -0.25
CA THR A 733 25.02 31.35 -1.62
C THR A 733 24.11 32.29 -2.42
N ALA A 734 22.98 32.71 -1.85
CA ALA A 734 22.04 33.60 -2.52
C ALA A 734 22.65 34.96 -2.91
N ARG A 735 23.63 35.45 -2.11
CA ARG A 735 24.31 36.73 -2.37
C ARG A 735 25.28 36.68 -3.58
N VAL A 736 25.79 35.52 -3.89
CA VAL A 736 26.81 35.36 -4.92
C VAL A 736 26.28 34.84 -6.24
N LEU A 737 25.05 34.33 -6.27
CA LEU A 737 24.36 33.81 -7.46
C LEU A 737 23.68 34.92 -8.25
N GLU A 738 23.77 34.84 -9.58
CA GLU A 738 22.97 35.60 -10.52
C GLU A 738 21.65 34.89 -10.84
N SER A 739 21.68 33.55 -10.87
CA SER A 739 20.53 32.70 -11.11
C SER A 739 19.60 32.58 -9.89
N PRO A 740 18.28 32.43 -10.08
CA PRO A 740 17.33 32.32 -8.98
C PRO A 740 17.57 31.09 -8.12
N LEU A 741 17.54 31.28 -6.81
CA LEU A 741 17.68 30.22 -5.79
C LEU A 741 16.33 29.89 -5.18
N GLY A 742 15.92 28.63 -5.26
CA GLY A 742 14.81 28.06 -4.53
C GLY A 742 15.27 27.12 -3.42
N ILE A 743 14.34 26.69 -2.58
CA ILE A 743 14.57 25.66 -1.56
C ILE A 743 13.49 24.61 -1.66
N CYS A 744 13.86 23.34 -1.55
CA CYS A 744 13.00 22.20 -1.32
C CYS A 744 13.53 21.38 -0.13
N GLY A 745 12.76 20.44 0.35
CA GLY A 745 13.05 19.71 1.58
C GLY A 745 12.30 20.27 2.79
N ASP A 746 12.52 19.67 3.94
CA ASP A 746 11.70 19.93 5.13
C ASP A 746 11.90 21.34 5.70
N LEU A 747 13.10 21.91 5.56
CA LEU A 747 13.39 23.28 6.00
C LEU A 747 12.50 24.30 5.28
N ALA A 748 12.13 24.09 4.01
CA ALA A 748 11.22 24.97 3.27
C ALA A 748 9.80 24.96 3.87
N SER A 749 9.42 23.88 4.56
CA SER A 749 8.11 23.67 5.17
C SER A 749 8.04 24.13 6.63
N SER A 750 9.15 24.63 7.19
CA SER A 750 9.24 25.08 8.59
C SER A 750 8.88 26.57 8.70
N GLU A 751 7.74 26.90 9.31
CA GLU A 751 7.30 28.28 9.55
C GLU A 751 8.32 29.09 10.34
N GLU A 752 9.04 28.45 11.27
CA GLU A 752 10.07 29.05 12.09
C GLU A 752 11.22 29.66 11.27
N HIS A 753 11.60 28.98 10.19
CA HIS A 753 12.74 29.35 9.35
C HIS A 753 12.37 30.26 8.18
N VAL A 754 11.07 30.40 7.84
CA VAL A 754 10.61 31.19 6.69
C VAL A 754 11.18 32.59 6.71
N ALA A 755 11.15 33.27 7.88
CA ALA A 755 11.66 34.65 8.00
C ALA A 755 13.15 34.74 7.68
N GLN A 756 13.95 33.79 8.13
CA GLN A 756 15.39 33.74 7.87
C GLN A 756 15.68 33.49 6.41
N LEU A 757 14.95 32.53 5.78
CA LEU A 757 15.08 32.19 4.38
C LEU A 757 14.70 33.36 3.45
N MET A 758 13.65 34.12 3.78
CA MET A 758 13.27 35.32 3.03
C MET A 758 14.35 36.38 3.08
N ARG A 759 14.93 36.64 4.27
CA ARG A 759 16.05 37.60 4.45
C ARG A 759 17.32 37.11 3.75
N ALA A 760 17.50 35.81 3.62
CA ALA A 760 18.60 35.22 2.86
C ALA A 760 18.50 35.46 1.33
N GLY A 761 17.36 35.94 0.83
CA GLY A 761 17.19 36.27 -0.59
C GLY A 761 16.61 35.13 -1.46
N VAL A 762 16.09 34.10 -0.83
CA VAL A 762 15.45 32.96 -1.53
C VAL A 762 14.26 33.43 -2.38
N ALA A 763 14.12 32.93 -3.59
CA ALA A 763 13.08 33.30 -4.56
C ALA A 763 11.84 32.41 -4.48
N SER A 764 11.99 31.15 -4.06
CA SER A 764 10.88 30.21 -3.99
C SER A 764 11.08 29.14 -2.90
N LEU A 765 9.98 28.72 -2.29
CA LEU A 765 9.92 27.60 -1.36
C LEU A 765 9.04 26.49 -1.96
N SER A 766 9.55 25.27 -1.98
CA SER A 766 8.78 24.09 -2.41
C SER A 766 8.45 23.25 -1.17
N VAL A 767 7.17 23.12 -0.88
CA VAL A 767 6.66 22.59 0.39
C VAL A 767 5.66 21.46 0.16
N ARG A 768 5.34 20.71 1.20
CA ARG A 768 4.24 19.73 1.13
C ARG A 768 2.94 20.43 0.72
N PRO A 769 2.10 19.84 -0.18
CA PRO A 769 0.92 20.52 -0.73
C PRO A 769 -0.04 21.08 0.32
N GLY A 770 -0.22 20.35 1.44
CA GLY A 770 -1.07 20.79 2.55
C GLY A 770 -0.56 22.03 3.31
N LEU A 771 0.73 22.35 3.22
CA LEU A 771 1.36 23.45 3.94
C LEU A 771 1.43 24.75 3.12
N VAL A 772 1.12 24.72 1.83
CA VAL A 772 1.17 25.88 0.94
C VAL A 772 0.44 27.12 1.53
N PRO A 773 -0.80 27.01 2.02
CA PRO A 773 -1.50 28.16 2.59
C PRO A 773 -0.79 28.75 3.81
N ARG A 774 -0.30 27.91 4.71
CA ARG A 774 0.40 28.30 5.94
C ARG A 774 1.70 29.04 5.63
N ILE A 775 2.52 28.50 4.74
CA ILE A 775 3.80 29.12 4.36
C ILE A 775 3.58 30.45 3.63
N LYS A 776 2.59 30.53 2.74
CA LYS A 776 2.20 31.82 2.14
C LYS A 776 1.78 32.84 3.19
N GLN A 777 1.01 32.42 4.18
CA GLN A 777 0.59 33.29 5.28
C GLN A 777 1.76 33.70 6.17
N ALA A 778 2.67 32.77 6.50
CA ALA A 778 3.89 33.07 7.25
C ALA A 778 4.76 34.13 6.55
N ILE A 779 4.93 34.03 5.22
CA ILE A 779 5.66 35.04 4.43
C ILE A 779 4.99 36.42 4.53
N ARG A 780 3.66 36.48 4.39
CA ARG A 780 2.90 37.75 4.50
C ARG A 780 3.05 38.40 5.89
N ASN A 781 3.13 37.58 6.93
CA ASN A 781 3.23 38.06 8.32
C ASN A 781 4.61 38.63 8.66
N ILE A 782 5.66 38.40 7.83
CA ILE A 782 7.01 38.93 8.03
C ILE A 782 7.12 40.41 7.58
N SER A 783 6.26 40.85 6.69
CA SER A 783 6.33 42.16 6.02
C SER A 783 5.87 43.32 6.89
#